data_e3f3c8f2fa94f5357237987209019269
#
_entry.id   e3f3c8f2fa94f5357237987209019269
#
_cell.length_a   1.000
_cell.length_b   1.000
_cell.length_c   1.000
_cell.angle_alpha   90.00
_cell.angle_beta   90.00
_cell.angle_gamma   90.00
#
_symmetry.space_group_name_H-M   'P 1'
#
loop_
_entity.id
_entity.type
_entity.pdbx_description
1 polymer ?
#
loop_
_entity_poly.entity_id
_entity_poly.type
_entity_poly.pdbx_seq_one_letter_code
_entity_poly.pdbx_strand_id
1 'polypeptide(L)'
;ESTNIGQQTNTTITTARLPQTNTPHNPRVVPTIFMGNSKPSNTTARLMLLFVHSAACFRRAAFVSGFSATSQKAASLLTSSTSSSRWRTSNDVITGPSNVVATTSWKSARFMSSGTEADEKTEEEKAAMKAAREARKAEKERQKAEKAAKKAAQEAAAEEANRIHEVTYLSLSEQDSYEAMGDMSTVMSRSRSGRQFVNVADISGDDSAAATKKHGPGEKVWLRGRVSSIRVKGGSCFLVLRQNSFDTIQACFFKDKENPDFSAKMIKYLKSLTTESVVDMEGIISPADVRSCSIQNAELAITRIHAVSKADAMLPFLVEDAARSEKEVEESQNTDRPFPRLGQELRLDHRWLDLRAPANNAIMRIQSAVCQLFRESLYEQGFVEIHTPKLIAGESESGAGVFTTDYFGTTACLAQSPQLYKQMAISSDLERVFEIGPVFRAENSHTRRHLCEFTGLDLEMAIHEHYMETLEVVHKMFKHIFENLETRYKRELEVIRTQYDSEPVAFTDEPCVLHWPEAMEILTEEGFDMGDRLGDLTGAQELALGAAVKKKYGTDFFMLDKYPSDIRPFYTMPDPTDDRYSNSYDMFIRGQEICSGAQRCHDPELVTKIIETKGIEMGDGLKTYIESFRHGVSPHAGAGIGLERVVFLYLGLDNVRKASMFPRDPNRCTP
;
A
#
# COMPACT_ATOMS: atom_id res chain seq x y z
N GLU A 1 -46.20 -32.28 -38.38
CA GLU A 1 -47.04 -33.47 -38.21
C GLU A 1 -46.80 -34.02 -36.81
N SER A 2 -47.63 -33.65 -35.84
CA SER A 2 -48.80 -34.32 -35.23
C SER A 2 -48.47 -35.75 -34.74
N THR A 3 -48.57 -36.08 -33.47
CA THR A 3 -49.76 -36.24 -32.65
C THR A 3 -49.43 -36.57 -31.19
N ASN A 4 -50.15 -35.86 -30.30
CA ASN A 4 -50.70 -36.25 -28.99
C ASN A 4 -50.77 -37.74 -28.62
N ILE A 5 -50.58 -38.05 -27.34
CA ILE A 5 -51.56 -38.68 -26.42
C ILE A 5 -50.90 -38.77 -25.02
N GLY A 6 -51.60 -38.23 -24.06
CA GLY A 6 -51.40 -38.22 -22.64
C GLY A 6 -51.82 -39.50 -21.92
N GLN A 7 -51.34 -39.61 -20.69
CA GLN A 7 -52.06 -40.29 -19.62
C GLN A 7 -51.55 -39.77 -18.24
N GLN A 8 -52.50 -39.27 -17.49
CA GLN A 8 -52.39 -38.98 -16.03
C GLN A 8 -52.45 -40.31 -15.28
N THR A 9 -51.62 -40.45 -14.26
CA THR A 9 -51.90 -41.36 -13.14
C THR A 9 -51.67 -40.65 -11.82
N ASN A 10 -52.75 -40.41 -11.10
CA ASN A 10 -52.83 -40.05 -9.71
C ASN A 10 -52.20 -41.15 -8.82
N THR A 11 -51.39 -40.78 -7.84
CA THR A 11 -51.12 -41.64 -6.70
C THR A 11 -51.16 -40.86 -5.39
N THR A 12 -51.98 -41.34 -4.53
CA THR A 12 -52.51 -40.85 -3.28
C THR A 12 -51.43 -40.78 -2.18
N ILE A 13 -51.42 -39.68 -1.45
CA ILE A 13 -50.61 -39.49 -0.24
C ILE A 13 -51.28 -40.20 0.94
N THR A 14 -50.55 -41.14 1.56
CA THR A 14 -50.94 -41.73 2.83
C THR A 14 -50.01 -41.20 3.95
N THR A 15 -50.61 -40.43 4.85
CA THR A 15 -49.97 -39.94 6.07
C THR A 15 -49.92 -41.05 7.13
N ALA A 16 -48.74 -41.46 7.59
CA ALA A 16 -48.55 -42.31 8.77
C ALA A 16 -48.21 -41.45 9.96
N ARG A 17 -49.07 -41.52 11.00
CA ARG A 17 -48.85 -40.96 12.34
C ARG A 17 -47.95 -41.88 13.14
N LEU A 18 -46.91 -41.35 13.79
CA LEU A 18 -46.16 -42.02 14.85
C LEU A 18 -46.75 -41.65 16.24
N PRO A 19 -46.65 -42.56 17.23
CA PRO A 19 -47.31 -42.39 18.52
C PRO A 19 -46.45 -41.56 19.50
N GLN A 20 -47.17 -40.77 20.31
CA GLN A 20 -46.62 -40.04 21.47
C GLN A 20 -46.34 -41.01 22.62
N THR A 21 -45.17 -40.95 23.23
CA THR A 21 -44.89 -41.50 24.53
C THR A 21 -44.63 -40.39 25.54
N ASN A 22 -45.48 -40.36 26.55
CA ASN A 22 -45.39 -39.55 27.78
C ASN A 22 -44.25 -40.03 28.67
N THR A 23 -43.43 -39.12 29.18
CA THR A 23 -42.67 -39.31 30.41
C THR A 23 -42.62 -38.03 31.25
N PRO A 24 -42.54 -38.11 32.57
CA PRO A 24 -42.94 -37.03 33.47
C PRO A 24 -41.78 -36.12 33.88
N HIS A 25 -42.15 -34.89 34.24
CA HIS A 25 -41.35 -33.83 34.85
C HIS A 25 -40.58 -34.28 36.11
N ASN A 26 -39.35 -33.82 36.26
CA ASN A 26 -38.77 -33.56 37.58
C ASN A 26 -37.85 -32.30 37.52
N PRO A 27 -37.79 -31.56 38.65
CA PRO A 27 -37.52 -30.12 38.58
C PRO A 27 -36.04 -29.76 38.75
N ARG A 28 -35.73 -28.54 38.27
CA ARG A 28 -34.46 -27.84 38.36
C ARG A 28 -33.91 -27.75 39.79
N VAL A 29 -32.62 -28.08 39.94
CA VAL A 29 -31.80 -27.64 41.07
C VAL A 29 -30.83 -26.56 40.50
N VAL A 30 -30.98 -25.35 41.02
CA VAL A 30 -30.06 -24.23 40.78
C VAL A 30 -29.04 -24.26 41.94
N PRO A 31 -27.75 -24.30 41.72
CA PRO A 31 -26.80 -24.08 42.81
C PRO A 31 -26.62 -22.59 43.07
N THR A 32 -27.07 -22.16 44.23
CA THR A 32 -26.82 -20.84 44.80
C THR A 32 -25.35 -20.78 45.27
N ILE A 33 -24.53 -19.99 44.64
CA ILE A 33 -23.17 -19.72 45.11
C ILE A 33 -23.27 -18.61 46.19
N PHE A 34 -22.97 -18.99 47.43
CA PHE A 34 -22.74 -18.07 48.54
C PHE A 34 -21.41 -17.30 48.30
N MET A 35 -21.50 -16.01 48.14
CA MET A 35 -20.33 -15.11 48.23
C MET A 35 -19.97 -14.91 49.70
N GLY A 36 -18.93 -15.60 50.15
CA GLY A 36 -18.27 -15.32 51.42
C GLY A 36 -17.34 -14.12 51.30
N ASN A 37 -17.59 -13.07 52.09
CA ASN A 37 -16.70 -11.93 52.26
C ASN A 37 -15.39 -12.40 52.94
N SER A 38 -14.31 -12.50 52.15
CA SER A 38 -12.96 -12.57 52.69
C SER A 38 -12.11 -11.43 52.13
N LYS A 39 -11.60 -10.59 52.99
CA LYS A 39 -10.68 -9.48 52.66
C LYS A 39 -9.40 -10.05 52.05
N PRO A 40 -8.87 -9.44 50.95
CA PRO A 40 -7.62 -9.90 50.37
C PRO A 40 -6.44 -9.56 51.30
N SER A 41 -5.55 -10.53 51.47
CA SER A 41 -4.32 -10.40 52.26
C SER A 41 -3.33 -9.45 51.57
N ASN A 42 -2.58 -8.71 52.40
CA ASN A 42 -1.61 -7.64 52.03
C ASN A 42 -0.43 -8.03 51.11
N THR A 43 -0.41 -9.25 50.59
CA THR A 43 0.71 -9.75 49.77
C THR A 43 0.52 -9.44 48.26
N THR A 44 -0.72 -9.35 47.76
CA THR A 44 -1.02 -9.07 46.35
C THR A 44 -0.90 -7.58 45.98
N ALA A 45 -1.12 -6.70 46.99
CA ALA A 45 -0.96 -5.25 46.77
C ALA A 45 0.51 -4.79 46.69
N ARG A 46 1.46 -5.59 47.28
CA ARG A 46 2.90 -5.28 47.19
C ARG A 46 3.53 -5.71 45.87
N LEU A 47 2.99 -6.68 45.13
CA LEU A 47 3.51 -7.04 43.80
C LEU A 47 3.07 -6.07 42.68
N MET A 48 1.89 -5.45 42.80
CA MET A 48 1.47 -4.45 41.81
C MET A 48 2.17 -3.10 41.96
N LEU A 49 2.64 -2.71 43.16
CA LEU A 49 3.42 -1.48 43.32
C LEU A 49 4.87 -1.61 42.84
N LEU A 50 5.43 -2.81 42.76
CA LEU A 50 6.79 -3.03 42.23
C LEU A 50 6.87 -2.96 40.71
N PHE A 51 5.78 -3.26 39.99
CA PHE A 51 5.74 -3.11 38.52
C PHE A 51 5.53 -1.68 38.02
N VAL A 52 4.89 -0.82 38.79
CA VAL A 52 4.70 0.60 38.44
C VAL A 52 5.95 1.45 38.74
N HIS A 53 6.82 1.05 39.69
CA HIS A 53 8.07 1.75 39.99
C HIS A 53 9.23 1.38 39.06
N SER A 54 9.20 0.23 38.39
CA SER A 54 10.23 -0.16 37.42
C SER A 54 10.14 0.61 36.10
N ALA A 55 8.95 1.04 35.68
CA ALA A 55 8.76 1.82 34.44
C ALA A 55 9.10 3.31 34.58
N ALA A 56 9.21 3.84 35.81
CA ALA A 56 9.58 5.23 36.05
C ALA A 56 11.10 5.46 36.21
N CYS A 57 11.89 4.42 36.52
CA CYS A 57 13.34 4.52 36.66
C CYS A 57 14.11 4.47 35.35
N PHE A 58 13.51 3.95 34.27
CA PHE A 58 14.20 3.91 32.94
C PHE A 58 14.17 5.22 32.14
N ARG A 59 13.44 6.24 32.60
CA ARG A 59 13.41 7.57 31.95
C ARG A 59 14.29 8.65 32.60
N ARG A 60 15.07 8.33 33.65
CA ARG A 60 15.95 9.32 34.35
C ARG A 60 17.45 9.01 34.32
N ALA A 61 17.90 7.94 33.64
CA ALA A 61 19.30 7.55 33.56
C ALA A 61 20.04 8.01 32.27
N ALA A 62 19.43 8.86 31.44
CA ALA A 62 20.04 9.35 30.19
C ALA A 62 20.54 10.80 30.25
N PHE A 63 20.66 11.39 31.44
CA PHE A 63 21.10 12.80 31.57
C PHE A 63 21.98 13.05 32.79
N VAL A 64 23.07 12.32 32.96
CA VAL A 64 24.28 12.76 33.67
C VAL A 64 25.41 11.74 33.43
N SER A 65 26.27 11.97 32.48
CA SER A 65 27.70 11.68 32.58
C SER A 65 28.43 12.56 31.59
N GLY A 66 28.86 13.70 32.13
CA GLY A 66 29.88 14.51 31.49
C GLY A 66 31.20 13.74 31.47
N PHE A 67 31.88 13.72 30.36
CA PHE A 67 33.29 13.41 30.28
C PHE A 67 34.07 14.64 29.87
N SER A 68 34.98 14.99 30.76
CA SER A 68 35.97 16.05 30.71
C SER A 68 36.94 15.88 29.54
N ALA A 69 37.27 17.00 28.95
CA ALA A 69 38.27 17.19 27.92
C ALA A 69 39.67 16.80 28.40
N THR A 70 40.38 16.07 27.54
CA THR A 70 41.84 16.27 27.28
C THR A 70 42.28 15.33 26.16
N SER A 71 42.48 15.85 24.97
CA SER A 71 43.62 15.55 24.08
C SER A 71 43.51 16.37 22.80
N GLN A 72 44.14 17.54 22.79
CA GLN A 72 44.56 18.20 21.53
C GLN A 72 45.72 17.44 20.95
N LYS A 73 45.61 17.13 19.64
CA LYS A 73 46.63 17.12 18.57
C LYS A 73 46.35 15.97 17.60
N ALA A 74 45.78 16.29 16.48
CA ALA A 74 46.07 15.82 15.14
C ALA A 74 44.91 16.20 14.20
N ALA A 75 44.92 17.44 13.73
CA ALA A 75 44.06 17.81 12.60
C ALA A 75 44.86 18.83 11.77
N SER A 76 45.54 18.34 10.78
CA SER A 76 45.90 19.12 9.60
C SER A 76 46.16 18.16 8.47
N LEU A 77 45.59 18.47 7.30
CA LEU A 77 45.65 17.81 6.00
C LEU A 77 44.42 16.97 5.69
N LEU A 78 43.48 17.62 5.02
CA LEU A 78 42.82 17.21 3.77
C LEU A 78 41.62 18.13 3.52
N THR A 79 41.89 19.29 2.89
CA THR A 79 40.89 20.08 2.20
C THR A 79 41.20 20.06 0.72
N SER A 80 40.30 19.55 -0.07
CA SER A 80 39.96 19.86 -1.49
C SER A 80 39.28 18.61 -2.07
N SER A 81 38.11 18.65 -2.54
CA SER A 81 37.47 19.23 -3.67
C SER A 81 36.05 18.65 -3.80
N THR A 82 35.08 19.50 -3.61
CA THR A 82 33.69 19.20 -4.00
C THR A 82 33.43 19.85 -5.34
N SER A 83 33.32 19.07 -6.41
CA SER A 83 32.79 19.48 -7.69
C SER A 83 31.33 19.09 -7.76
N SER A 84 30.44 20.08 -7.68
CA SER A 84 29.02 19.94 -7.94
C SER A 84 28.76 19.91 -9.47
N SER A 85 28.34 18.79 -10.01
CA SER A 85 27.81 18.69 -11.36
C SER A 85 26.32 19.08 -11.38
N ARG A 86 26.01 20.24 -11.96
CA ARG A 86 24.65 20.65 -12.31
C ARG A 86 24.25 19.99 -13.62
N TRP A 87 23.19 19.25 -13.63
CA TRP A 87 22.48 18.85 -14.84
C TRP A 87 21.72 20.04 -15.41
N ARG A 88 22.02 20.41 -16.67
CA ARG A 88 21.18 21.29 -17.49
C ARG A 88 20.55 20.45 -18.59
N THR A 89 19.25 20.49 -18.64
CA THR A 89 18.45 20.13 -19.81
C THR A 89 18.63 21.20 -20.90
N SER A 90 18.94 20.79 -22.13
CA SER A 90 18.87 21.63 -23.30
C SER A 90 17.99 20.97 -24.36
N ASN A 91 16.87 21.61 -24.64
CA ASN A 91 16.24 21.58 -25.97
C ASN A 91 16.47 22.95 -26.54
N ASP A 92 17.08 23.04 -27.75
CA ASP A 92 16.54 23.79 -28.87
C ASP A 92 17.47 23.67 -30.09
N VAL A 93 16.84 23.29 -31.18
CA VAL A 93 17.34 23.23 -32.53
C VAL A 93 17.16 24.62 -33.15
N ILE A 94 18.20 25.23 -33.75
CA ILE A 94 18.08 26.10 -34.96
C ILE A 94 19.45 26.25 -35.66
N THR A 95 19.41 26.14 -36.92
CA THR A 95 20.31 26.23 -38.07
C THR A 95 21.27 27.43 -38.15
N GLY A 96 22.50 27.15 -38.57
CA GLY A 96 23.63 27.78 -39.25
C GLY A 96 23.68 29.28 -39.59
N PRO A 97 24.77 29.83 -40.21
CA PRO A 97 25.92 29.18 -40.86
C PRO A 97 27.32 29.68 -40.41
N SER A 98 28.29 28.90 -40.81
CA SER A 98 29.74 29.07 -40.91
C SER A 98 30.38 30.47 -40.92
N ASN A 99 31.43 30.64 -40.07
CA ASN A 99 32.64 31.37 -40.49
C ASN A 99 33.88 30.80 -39.75
N VAL A 100 34.83 30.41 -40.58
CA VAL A 100 36.16 29.95 -40.31
C VAL A 100 37.02 31.14 -39.86
N VAL A 101 37.68 31.08 -38.72
CA VAL A 101 38.92 31.86 -38.48
C VAL A 101 39.92 30.98 -37.70
N ALA A 102 41.10 30.93 -38.25
CA ALA A 102 42.22 30.10 -37.94
C ALA A 102 42.83 30.31 -36.55
N THR A 103 43.19 29.19 -35.91
CA THR A 103 44.10 29.14 -34.75
C THR A 103 45.54 29.24 -35.23
N THR A 104 46.27 30.25 -34.76
CA THR A 104 47.74 30.24 -34.83
C THR A 104 48.32 30.18 -33.39
N SER A 105 48.95 29.07 -33.17
CA SER A 105 49.82 28.80 -32.03
C SER A 105 51.11 29.66 -32.13
N TRP A 106 51.52 30.29 -31.04
CA TRP A 106 52.89 30.85 -30.94
C TRP A 106 53.66 30.17 -29.79
N LYS A 107 54.62 29.39 -30.23
CA LYS A 107 55.72 28.88 -29.38
C LYS A 107 56.76 29.99 -29.21
N SER A 108 57.32 30.00 -28.01
CA SER A 108 58.47 30.79 -27.57
C SER A 108 59.68 30.68 -28.48
N ALA A 109 60.32 31.80 -28.81
CA ALA A 109 61.74 31.86 -29.19
C ALA A 109 62.42 32.97 -28.40
N ARG A 110 63.41 32.61 -27.64
CA ARG A 110 64.39 33.49 -26.98
C ARG A 110 65.33 34.02 -28.07
N PHE A 111 65.50 35.31 -28.16
CA PHE A 111 66.68 35.89 -28.78
C PHE A 111 67.22 37.04 -27.92
N MET A 112 68.46 36.93 -27.57
CA MET A 112 69.24 38.03 -26.98
C MET A 112 69.73 38.93 -28.12
N SER A 113 69.59 40.25 -27.98
CA SER A 113 70.61 41.17 -28.44
C SER A 113 70.40 42.52 -27.77
N SER A 114 71.53 43.07 -27.38
CA SER A 114 71.84 44.35 -26.83
C SER A 114 71.36 45.53 -27.65
N GLY A 115 70.96 46.57 -26.96
CA GLY A 115 70.80 47.89 -27.58
C GLY A 115 69.97 48.84 -26.70
N THR A 116 70.69 49.69 -26.07
CA THR A 116 70.19 50.87 -25.38
C THR A 116 69.37 51.78 -26.29
N GLU A 117 68.11 52.04 -25.81
CA GLU A 117 67.46 53.34 -25.97
C GLU A 117 66.33 53.41 -24.94
N ALA A 118 66.52 54.23 -23.97
CA ALA A 118 65.50 54.59 -23.01
C ALA A 118 64.61 55.63 -23.69
N ASP A 119 63.47 55.21 -24.22
CA ASP A 119 62.36 56.06 -24.55
C ASP A 119 61.82 56.72 -23.29
N GLU A 120 62.19 57.94 -23.00
CA GLU A 120 61.54 58.80 -22.03
C GLU A 120 60.10 59.01 -22.46
N LYS A 121 59.15 58.20 -21.93
CA LYS A 121 57.72 58.53 -22.10
C LYS A 121 57.48 59.95 -21.64
N THR A 122 56.94 60.77 -22.52
CA THR A 122 56.58 62.15 -22.19
C THR A 122 55.64 62.19 -20.95
N GLU A 123 55.76 63.25 -20.14
CA GLU A 123 54.92 63.47 -18.99
C GLU A 123 53.40 63.40 -19.33
N GLU A 124 52.99 63.70 -20.54
CA GLU A 124 51.64 63.58 -21.01
C GLU A 124 51.18 62.11 -21.18
N GLU A 125 52.08 61.23 -21.68
CA GLU A 125 51.74 59.81 -21.74
C GLU A 125 51.61 59.11 -20.37
N LYS A 126 52.46 59.53 -19.41
CA LYS A 126 52.36 59.06 -18.03
C LYS A 126 51.07 59.57 -17.37
N ALA A 127 50.69 60.81 -17.61
CA ALA A 127 49.42 61.35 -17.13
C ALA A 127 48.19 60.68 -17.76
N ALA A 128 48.24 60.40 -19.08
CA ALA A 128 47.16 59.65 -19.79
C ALA A 128 47.02 58.22 -19.27
N MET A 129 48.15 57.51 -19.04
CA MET A 129 48.09 56.16 -18.47
C MET A 129 47.56 56.16 -17.02
N LYS A 130 47.88 57.16 -16.22
CA LYS A 130 47.38 57.34 -14.86
C LYS A 130 45.87 57.60 -14.87
N ALA A 131 45.40 58.52 -15.72
CA ALA A 131 43.98 58.81 -15.92
C ALA A 131 43.19 57.60 -16.43
N ALA A 132 43.74 56.82 -17.36
CA ALA A 132 43.10 55.58 -17.84
C ALA A 132 43.03 54.48 -16.78
N ARG A 133 44.03 54.42 -15.89
CA ARG A 133 44.03 53.48 -14.76
C ARG A 133 43.00 53.89 -13.71
N GLU A 134 42.88 55.14 -13.42
CA GLU A 134 41.85 55.67 -12.47
C GLU A 134 40.45 55.51 -13.03
N ALA A 135 40.23 55.77 -14.33
CA ALA A 135 38.96 55.55 -15.00
C ALA A 135 38.55 54.05 -14.95
N ARG A 136 39.50 53.12 -15.22
CA ARG A 136 39.24 51.69 -15.10
C ARG A 136 38.94 51.25 -13.64
N LYS A 137 39.56 51.90 -12.67
CA LYS A 137 39.28 51.62 -11.26
C LYS A 137 37.87 52.09 -10.87
N ALA A 138 37.53 53.33 -11.29
CA ALA A 138 36.21 53.93 -11.07
C ALA A 138 35.10 53.08 -11.75
N GLU A 139 35.35 52.61 -12.97
CA GLU A 139 34.39 51.73 -13.69
C GLU A 139 34.18 50.38 -12.98
N LYS A 140 35.26 49.75 -12.47
CA LYS A 140 35.15 48.52 -11.68
C LYS A 140 34.40 48.75 -10.36
N GLU A 141 34.62 49.86 -9.72
CA GLU A 141 33.89 50.20 -8.48
C GLU A 141 32.42 50.48 -8.78
N ARG A 142 32.11 51.16 -9.89
CA ARG A 142 30.72 51.34 -10.35
C ARG A 142 30.02 50.04 -10.65
N GLN A 143 30.67 49.13 -11.36
CA GLN A 143 30.10 47.79 -11.66
C GLN A 143 29.94 46.96 -10.40
N LYS A 144 30.84 47.07 -9.44
CA LYS A 144 30.72 46.39 -8.13
C LYS A 144 29.56 46.96 -7.33
N ALA A 145 29.40 48.30 -7.31
CA ALA A 145 28.28 48.94 -6.63
C ALA A 145 26.93 48.62 -7.29
N GLU A 146 26.88 48.58 -8.62
CA GLU A 146 25.67 48.18 -9.36
C GLU A 146 25.27 46.73 -9.08
N LYS A 147 26.24 45.80 -9.06
CA LYS A 147 25.98 44.40 -8.68
C LYS A 147 25.51 44.27 -7.22
N ALA A 148 26.11 45.05 -6.32
CA ALA A 148 25.67 45.06 -4.94
C ALA A 148 24.26 45.62 -4.74
N ALA A 149 23.94 46.71 -5.46
CA ALA A 149 22.61 47.31 -5.48
C ALA A 149 21.55 46.35 -6.07
N LYS A 150 21.89 45.65 -7.14
CA LYS A 150 21.00 44.65 -7.76
C LYS A 150 20.76 43.44 -6.80
N LYS A 151 21.81 43.00 -6.12
CA LYS A 151 21.69 41.92 -5.11
C LYS A 151 20.82 42.37 -3.91
N ALA A 152 21.06 43.58 -3.39
CA ALA A 152 20.26 44.15 -2.31
C ALA A 152 18.79 44.35 -2.71
N ALA A 153 18.51 44.76 -3.97
CA ALA A 153 17.17 44.89 -4.46
C ALA A 153 16.47 43.49 -4.62
N GLN A 154 17.22 42.45 -4.99
CA GLN A 154 16.69 41.09 -5.04
C GLN A 154 16.41 40.51 -3.65
N GLU A 155 17.30 40.80 -2.67
CA GLU A 155 17.10 40.40 -1.27
C GLU A 155 15.89 41.12 -0.67
N ALA A 156 15.76 42.44 -0.89
CA ALA A 156 14.60 43.21 -0.44
C ALA A 156 13.29 42.76 -1.08
N ALA A 157 13.30 42.43 -2.36
CA ALA A 157 12.11 41.87 -3.06
C ALA A 157 11.74 40.48 -2.53
N ALA A 158 12.73 39.64 -2.20
CA ALA A 158 12.49 38.32 -1.59
C ALA A 158 11.99 38.45 -0.16
N GLU A 159 12.47 39.42 0.59
CA GLU A 159 12.01 39.73 1.97
C GLU A 159 10.58 40.29 1.96
N GLU A 160 10.24 41.18 1.03
CA GLU A 160 8.89 41.70 0.84
C GLU A 160 7.91 40.59 0.38
N ALA A 161 8.31 39.71 -0.54
CA ALA A 161 7.52 38.57 -0.95
C ALA A 161 7.28 37.60 0.23
N ASN A 162 8.30 37.38 1.07
CA ASN A 162 8.18 36.59 2.29
C ASN A 162 7.26 37.28 3.33
N ARG A 163 7.34 38.60 3.47
CA ARG A 163 6.46 39.35 4.35
C ARG A 163 5.00 39.33 3.92
N ILE A 164 4.73 39.46 2.62
CA ILE A 164 3.38 39.34 2.07
C ILE A 164 2.84 37.92 2.31
N HIS A 165 3.67 36.91 2.13
CA HIS A 165 3.30 35.52 2.41
C HIS A 165 3.04 35.28 3.90
N GLU A 166 3.86 35.85 4.76
CA GLU A 166 3.71 35.75 6.22
C GLU A 166 2.46 36.47 6.71
N VAL A 167 2.17 37.67 6.21
CA VAL A 167 0.94 38.44 6.50
C VAL A 167 -0.30 37.69 6.02
N THR A 168 -0.27 37.11 4.82
CA THR A 168 -1.40 36.29 4.30
C THR A 168 -1.63 35.07 5.19
N TYR A 169 -0.57 34.46 5.69
CA TYR A 169 -0.64 33.28 6.54
C TYR A 169 -1.10 33.60 7.97
N LEU A 170 -0.64 34.74 8.52
CA LEU A 170 -1.08 35.24 9.84
C LEU A 170 -2.53 35.70 9.81
N SER A 171 -2.99 36.30 8.70
CA SER A 171 -4.41 36.64 8.53
C SER A 171 -5.31 35.40 8.45
N LEU A 172 -4.77 34.28 8.01
CA LEU A 172 -5.42 32.97 8.06
C LEU A 172 -5.52 32.41 9.49
N SER A 173 -4.64 32.84 10.41
CA SER A 173 -4.63 32.40 11.81
C SER A 173 -5.49 33.25 12.75
N GLU A 174 -5.82 34.49 12.37
CA GLU A 174 -6.67 35.37 13.14
C GLU A 174 -8.15 35.13 12.72
N GLN A 175 -8.92 34.53 13.61
CA GLN A 175 -10.31 34.10 13.37
C GLN A 175 -11.25 35.22 12.90
N ASP A 176 -10.94 36.48 13.18
CA ASP A 176 -11.81 37.63 12.92
C ASP A 176 -11.57 38.32 11.57
N SER A 177 -10.44 38.05 10.90
CA SER A 177 -10.08 38.68 9.61
C SER A 177 -10.41 37.83 8.38
N TYR A 178 -10.90 36.59 8.57
CA TYR A 178 -11.22 35.69 7.48
C TYR A 178 -12.51 36.09 6.76
N GLU A 179 -12.42 36.32 5.48
CA GLU A 179 -13.64 36.27 4.65
C GLU A 179 -14.26 34.88 4.80
N ALA A 180 -15.59 34.81 4.89
CA ALA A 180 -16.31 33.56 5.09
C ALA A 180 -16.13 32.56 3.93
N MET A 181 -15.53 33.00 2.82
CA MET A 181 -15.31 32.20 1.63
C MET A 181 -14.07 32.69 0.86
N GLY A 182 -13.37 31.77 0.19
CA GLY A 182 -12.24 32.13 -0.68
C GLY A 182 -11.30 30.95 -0.95
N ASP A 183 -10.34 31.20 -1.81
CA ASP A 183 -9.28 30.23 -2.09
C ASP A 183 -8.17 30.41 -1.07
N MET A 184 -7.77 29.33 -0.43
CA MET A 184 -6.60 29.33 0.46
C MET A 184 -5.33 29.34 -0.36
N SER A 185 -4.39 30.20 0.04
CA SER A 185 -3.01 30.07 -0.43
C SER A 185 -2.39 28.77 0.10
N THR A 186 -1.32 28.32 -0.54
CA THR A 186 -0.61 27.10 -0.17
C THR A 186 -0.30 27.02 1.33
N VAL A 187 -0.61 25.88 1.96
CA VAL A 187 -0.25 25.63 3.36
C VAL A 187 1.26 25.44 3.48
N MET A 188 1.96 26.38 4.10
CA MET A 188 3.43 26.42 4.18
C MET A 188 4.00 25.98 5.53
N SER A 189 3.17 25.53 6.46
CA SER A 189 3.56 25.09 7.81
C SER A 189 4.26 26.16 8.68
N ARG A 190 4.00 27.46 8.42
CA ARG A 190 4.61 28.58 9.18
C ARG A 190 3.90 28.86 10.50
N SER A 191 2.58 28.62 10.56
CA SER A 191 1.76 28.82 11.75
C SER A 191 0.67 27.76 11.88
N ARG A 192 0.09 27.66 13.08
CA ARG A 192 -1.11 26.86 13.36
C ARG A 192 -2.25 27.79 13.69
N SER A 193 -3.40 27.59 13.03
CA SER A 193 -4.59 28.41 13.26
C SER A 193 -5.39 28.06 14.53
N GLY A 194 -5.04 26.94 15.19
CA GLY A 194 -5.82 26.44 16.33
C GLY A 194 -7.16 25.80 15.94
N ARG A 195 -7.52 25.76 14.64
CA ARG A 195 -8.74 25.10 14.17
C ARG A 195 -8.69 23.60 14.47
N GLN A 196 -9.76 23.09 15.07
CA GLN A 196 -9.89 21.66 15.34
C GLN A 196 -10.78 21.06 14.26
N PHE A 197 -10.16 20.20 13.44
CA PHE A 197 -10.88 19.45 12.40
C PHE A 197 -11.45 18.17 13.00
N VAL A 198 -12.71 17.90 12.69
CA VAL A 198 -13.39 16.66 13.10
C VAL A 198 -13.53 15.70 11.93
N ASN A 199 -13.81 14.43 12.21
CA ASN A 199 -14.12 13.45 11.17
C ASN A 199 -15.63 13.44 10.91
N VAL A 200 -15.99 13.30 9.63
CA VAL A 200 -17.39 13.10 9.22
C VAL A 200 -18.02 11.93 9.96
N ALA A 201 -17.27 10.84 10.11
CA ALA A 201 -17.73 9.64 10.82
C ALA A 201 -18.13 9.88 12.29
N ASP A 202 -17.63 10.95 12.92
CA ASP A 202 -17.88 11.29 14.33
C ASP A 202 -19.13 12.17 14.54
N ILE A 203 -19.86 12.53 13.47
CA ILE A 203 -21.04 13.43 13.50
C ILE A 203 -22.35 12.64 13.59
N SER A 204 -23.31 13.15 14.36
CA SER A 204 -24.69 12.66 14.44
C SER A 204 -25.69 13.80 14.56
N GLY A 205 -26.89 13.59 14.03
CA GLY A 205 -28.04 14.47 14.22
C GLY A 205 -28.88 14.14 15.47
N ASP A 206 -28.56 13.08 16.19
CA ASP A 206 -29.25 12.61 17.38
C ASP A 206 -28.49 12.96 18.66
N ASP A 207 -29.15 13.69 19.57
CA ASP A 207 -28.61 13.95 20.92
C ASP A 207 -28.41 12.66 21.74
N SER A 208 -29.26 11.65 21.49
CA SER A 208 -29.20 10.34 22.19
C SER A 208 -28.06 9.45 21.70
N ALA A 209 -27.55 9.67 20.49
CA ALA A 209 -26.40 8.95 19.94
C ALA A 209 -25.05 9.43 20.49
N ALA A 210 -25.03 10.40 21.40
CA ALA A 210 -23.84 10.99 22.02
C ALA A 210 -22.92 9.98 22.73
N ALA A 211 -23.38 8.74 22.97
CA ALA A 211 -22.54 7.68 23.54
C ALA A 211 -21.53 7.08 22.54
N THR A 212 -21.78 7.18 21.20
CA THR A 212 -20.93 6.61 20.16
C THR A 212 -20.37 7.66 19.18
N LYS A 213 -21.00 8.82 19.09
CA LYS A 213 -20.61 9.94 18.24
C LYS A 213 -20.12 11.11 19.10
N LYS A 214 -19.12 11.83 18.61
CA LYS A 214 -18.42 12.87 19.40
C LYS A 214 -19.01 14.26 19.21
N HIS A 215 -19.76 14.49 18.11
CA HIS A 215 -20.27 15.81 17.71
C HIS A 215 -21.76 15.73 17.36
N GLY A 216 -22.55 16.64 17.95
CA GLY A 216 -24.00 16.64 17.91
C GLY A 216 -24.65 17.94 17.38
N PRO A 217 -26.01 18.00 17.37
CA PRO A 217 -26.77 19.14 16.89
C PRO A 217 -26.41 20.47 17.58
N GLY A 218 -26.34 21.55 16.79
CA GLY A 218 -26.00 22.89 17.27
C GLY A 218 -24.47 23.13 17.43
N GLU A 219 -23.64 22.11 17.40
CA GLU A 219 -22.20 22.25 17.47
C GLU A 219 -21.65 22.83 16.17
N LYS A 220 -20.68 23.76 16.30
CA LYS A 220 -19.97 24.36 15.18
C LYS A 220 -18.64 23.61 14.99
N VAL A 221 -18.45 23.02 13.80
CA VAL A 221 -17.30 22.15 13.52
C VAL A 221 -16.56 22.56 12.24
N TRP A 222 -15.26 22.26 12.19
CA TRP A 222 -14.46 22.35 10.98
C TRP A 222 -14.26 20.97 10.38
N LEU A 223 -14.45 20.86 9.06
CA LEU A 223 -14.19 19.67 8.28
C LEU A 223 -13.25 19.98 7.12
N ARG A 224 -12.33 19.08 6.84
CA ARG A 224 -11.59 19.05 5.57
C ARG A 224 -12.02 17.83 4.78
N GLY A 225 -12.45 18.03 3.55
CA GLY A 225 -12.90 16.93 2.69
C GLY A 225 -12.91 17.34 1.22
N ARG A 226 -13.32 16.39 0.37
CA ARG A 226 -13.51 16.61 -1.08
C ARG A 226 -14.96 16.92 -1.38
N VAL A 227 -15.17 17.86 -2.29
CA VAL A 227 -16.49 18.13 -2.87
C VAL A 227 -16.87 16.98 -3.79
N SER A 228 -17.75 16.08 -3.34
CA SER A 228 -18.22 14.95 -4.14
C SER A 228 -19.27 15.40 -5.16
N SER A 229 -20.24 16.21 -4.72
CA SER A 229 -21.24 16.81 -5.62
C SER A 229 -21.65 18.19 -5.14
N ILE A 230 -22.12 19.03 -6.05
CA ILE A 230 -22.62 20.35 -5.74
C ILE A 230 -23.86 20.67 -6.59
N ARG A 231 -24.91 21.15 -5.96
CA ARG A 231 -26.18 21.54 -6.60
C ARG A 231 -26.59 22.92 -6.13
N VAL A 232 -26.55 23.87 -7.05
CA VAL A 232 -27.00 25.25 -6.76
C VAL A 232 -28.31 25.52 -7.51
N LYS A 233 -29.36 25.84 -6.77
CA LYS A 233 -30.71 26.18 -7.34
C LYS A 233 -31.26 27.41 -6.67
N GLY A 234 -31.40 28.49 -7.45
CA GLY A 234 -31.94 29.76 -6.97
C GLY A 234 -31.09 30.35 -5.82
N GLY A 235 -31.65 30.43 -4.64
CA GLY A 235 -31.02 30.95 -3.41
C GLY A 235 -30.48 29.88 -2.48
N SER A 236 -30.32 28.61 -2.90
CA SER A 236 -29.85 27.51 -2.09
C SER A 236 -28.73 26.76 -2.77
N CYS A 237 -27.84 26.21 -1.96
CA CYS A 237 -26.77 25.31 -2.39
C CYS A 237 -26.73 24.07 -1.50
N PHE A 238 -26.64 22.90 -2.12
CA PHE A 238 -26.43 21.62 -1.47
C PHE A 238 -25.12 21.05 -2.00
N LEU A 239 -24.24 20.65 -1.10
CA LEU A 239 -22.92 20.12 -1.37
C LEU A 239 -22.75 18.82 -0.57
N VAL A 240 -22.21 17.78 -1.19
CA VAL A 240 -21.78 16.57 -0.49
C VAL A 240 -20.29 16.65 -0.28
N LEU A 241 -19.87 16.63 0.98
CA LEU A 241 -18.48 16.54 1.38
C LEU A 241 -18.11 15.08 1.64
N ARG A 242 -17.03 14.61 1.02
CA ARG A 242 -16.51 13.24 1.19
C ARG A 242 -15.18 13.29 1.92
N GLN A 243 -15.04 12.41 2.92
CA GLN A 243 -13.83 12.15 3.68
C GLN A 243 -13.55 10.65 3.70
N ASN A 244 -12.26 10.24 3.74
CA ASN A 244 -11.87 8.82 3.81
C ASN A 244 -12.51 7.91 2.73
N SER A 245 -12.83 8.44 1.57
CA SER A 245 -13.48 7.81 0.42
C SER A 245 -14.95 7.41 0.61
N PHE A 246 -15.39 6.97 1.78
CA PHE A 246 -16.76 6.51 2.02
C PHE A 246 -17.51 7.19 3.19
N ASP A 247 -16.89 8.17 3.84
CA ASP A 247 -17.59 9.02 4.81
C ASP A 247 -18.12 10.27 4.11
N THR A 248 -19.45 10.41 4.02
CA THR A 248 -20.09 11.52 3.33
C THR A 248 -21.11 12.22 4.20
N ILE A 249 -21.19 13.56 4.10
CA ILE A 249 -22.17 14.38 4.77
C ILE A 249 -22.69 15.44 3.81
N GLN A 250 -23.99 15.73 3.85
CA GLN A 250 -24.56 16.87 3.15
C GLN A 250 -24.22 18.17 3.89
N ALA A 251 -23.86 19.18 3.13
CA ALA A 251 -23.76 20.55 3.62
C ALA A 251 -24.66 21.47 2.82
N CYS A 252 -25.34 22.39 3.47
CA CYS A 252 -26.30 23.28 2.84
C CYS A 252 -26.02 24.75 3.15
N PHE A 253 -26.33 25.61 2.20
CA PHE A 253 -26.34 27.06 2.38
C PHE A 253 -27.60 27.63 1.78
N PHE A 254 -28.31 28.46 2.55
CA PHE A 254 -29.53 29.14 2.11
C PHE A 254 -29.32 30.66 2.12
N LYS A 255 -29.87 31.34 1.11
CA LYS A 255 -29.81 32.78 1.02
C LYS A 255 -30.51 33.43 2.23
N ASP A 256 -29.72 34.20 2.97
CA ASP A 256 -30.23 35.01 4.06
C ASP A 256 -30.85 36.32 3.51
N LYS A 257 -32.03 36.65 3.97
CA LYS A 257 -32.75 37.87 3.58
C LYS A 257 -32.22 39.12 4.28
N GLU A 258 -31.58 38.94 5.45
CA GLU A 258 -30.98 40.02 6.24
C GLU A 258 -29.63 40.44 5.67
N ASN A 259 -28.90 39.48 5.00
CA ASN A 259 -27.58 39.69 4.40
C ASN A 259 -27.55 39.27 2.92
N PRO A 260 -28.31 39.95 2.04
CA PRO A 260 -28.49 39.52 0.66
C PRO A 260 -27.22 39.57 -0.18
N ASP A 261 -26.34 40.55 0.05
CA ASP A 261 -25.08 40.72 -0.69
C ASP A 261 -24.04 39.63 -0.30
N PHE A 262 -23.92 39.33 0.98
CA PHE A 262 -23.13 38.24 1.49
C PHE A 262 -23.57 36.89 0.90
N SER A 263 -24.90 36.64 0.97
CA SER A 263 -25.49 35.42 0.43
C SER A 263 -25.28 35.27 -1.07
N ALA A 264 -25.35 36.35 -1.84
CA ALA A 264 -25.08 36.31 -3.27
C ALA A 264 -23.62 35.98 -3.58
N LYS A 265 -22.68 36.54 -2.83
CA LYS A 265 -21.23 36.24 -2.94
C LYS A 265 -20.97 34.79 -2.58
N MET A 266 -21.52 34.27 -1.48
CA MET A 266 -21.34 32.88 -1.05
C MET A 266 -21.89 31.90 -2.09
N ILE A 267 -23.10 32.10 -2.60
CA ILE A 267 -23.69 31.25 -3.65
C ILE A 267 -22.82 31.29 -4.93
N LYS A 268 -22.34 32.48 -5.32
CA LYS A 268 -21.45 32.64 -6.48
C LYS A 268 -20.16 31.86 -6.28
N TYR A 269 -19.57 31.93 -5.08
CA TYR A 269 -18.34 31.19 -4.76
C TYR A 269 -18.59 29.68 -4.76
N LEU A 270 -19.62 29.18 -4.07
CA LEU A 270 -20.00 27.76 -4.04
C LEU A 270 -20.20 27.21 -5.46
N LYS A 271 -20.83 28.00 -6.36
CA LYS A 271 -21.01 27.62 -7.77
C LYS A 271 -19.70 27.51 -8.55
N SER A 272 -18.63 28.19 -8.11
CA SER A 272 -17.32 28.16 -8.78
C SER A 272 -16.45 26.99 -8.34
N LEU A 273 -16.83 26.25 -7.30
CA LEU A 273 -16.12 25.06 -6.87
C LEU A 273 -16.34 23.91 -7.83
N THR A 274 -15.26 23.18 -8.13
CA THR A 274 -15.28 21.98 -8.96
C THR A 274 -15.34 20.72 -8.10
N THR A 275 -15.97 19.68 -8.60
CA THR A 275 -15.94 18.35 -7.95
C THR A 275 -14.52 17.88 -7.78
N GLU A 276 -14.28 17.09 -6.73
CA GLU A 276 -12.97 16.61 -6.28
C GLU A 276 -12.02 17.69 -5.70
N SER A 277 -12.41 18.97 -5.68
CA SER A 277 -11.67 19.99 -4.93
C SER A 277 -11.64 19.66 -3.44
N VAL A 278 -10.52 19.92 -2.79
CA VAL A 278 -10.37 19.83 -1.33
C VAL A 278 -10.76 21.15 -0.71
N VAL A 279 -11.68 21.11 0.23
CA VAL A 279 -12.17 22.32 0.93
C VAL A 279 -12.04 22.17 2.44
N ASP A 280 -11.82 23.30 3.12
CA ASP A 280 -12.04 23.47 4.54
C ASP A 280 -13.41 24.13 4.71
N MET A 281 -14.27 23.52 5.49
CA MET A 281 -15.63 23.98 5.74
C MET A 281 -15.88 24.07 7.24
N GLU A 282 -16.40 25.20 7.67
CA GLU A 282 -17.04 25.39 8.98
C GLU A 282 -18.53 25.34 8.83
N GLY A 283 -19.20 24.56 9.64
CA GLY A 283 -20.65 24.46 9.62
C GLY A 283 -21.23 24.12 10.99
N ILE A 284 -22.51 24.38 11.14
CA ILE A 284 -23.30 24.01 12.32
C ILE A 284 -24.04 22.72 12.00
N ILE A 285 -23.88 21.71 12.86
CA ILE A 285 -24.55 20.41 12.73
C ILE A 285 -26.05 20.62 12.96
N SER A 286 -26.86 20.17 12.03
CA SER A 286 -28.35 20.25 12.11
C SER A 286 -28.93 18.86 11.83
N PRO A 287 -29.97 18.42 12.59
CA PRO A 287 -30.70 17.19 12.27
C PRO A 287 -31.36 17.28 10.88
N ALA A 288 -31.24 16.21 10.10
CA ALA A 288 -31.81 16.11 8.75
C ALA A 288 -32.04 14.64 8.37
N ASP A 289 -32.87 14.37 7.36
CA ASP A 289 -33.02 13.05 6.73
C ASP A 289 -32.36 13.10 5.35
N VAL A 290 -31.12 12.58 5.25
CA VAL A 290 -30.28 12.64 4.05
C VAL A 290 -29.89 11.22 3.61
N ARG A 291 -30.71 10.59 2.79
CA ARG A 291 -30.53 9.18 2.38
C ARG A 291 -29.33 8.95 1.45
N SER A 292 -28.82 10.00 0.81
CA SER A 292 -27.72 9.88 -0.18
C SER A 292 -26.30 9.96 0.44
N CYS A 293 -26.19 10.13 1.75
CA CYS A 293 -24.91 10.23 2.46
C CYS A 293 -24.74 9.11 3.48
N SER A 294 -23.49 8.85 3.88
CA SER A 294 -23.22 7.89 4.97
C SER A 294 -23.72 8.40 6.32
N ILE A 295 -23.70 9.73 6.53
CA ILE A 295 -24.39 10.38 7.64
C ILE A 295 -25.78 10.76 7.17
N GLN A 296 -26.79 10.00 7.59
CA GLN A 296 -28.16 10.15 7.13
C GLN A 296 -29.00 11.06 8.02
N ASN A 297 -28.65 11.18 9.31
CA ASN A 297 -29.42 11.90 10.30
C ASN A 297 -28.94 13.33 10.59
N ALA A 298 -27.91 13.80 9.86
CA ALA A 298 -27.37 15.15 10.02
C ALA A 298 -26.97 15.80 8.69
N GLU A 299 -27.04 17.12 8.67
CA GLU A 299 -26.39 17.96 7.65
C GLU A 299 -25.65 19.12 8.30
N LEU A 300 -24.84 19.83 7.53
CA LEU A 300 -24.05 20.99 7.97
C LEU A 300 -24.63 22.28 7.37
N ALA A 301 -25.06 23.22 8.21
CA ALA A 301 -25.33 24.57 7.78
C ALA A 301 -24.01 25.33 7.59
N ILE A 302 -23.62 25.60 6.34
CA ILE A 302 -22.31 26.20 6.00
C ILE A 302 -22.25 27.63 6.53
N THR A 303 -21.21 27.90 7.35
CA THR A 303 -20.90 29.26 7.84
C THR A 303 -19.67 29.83 7.11
N ARG A 304 -18.64 29.00 6.87
CA ARG A 304 -17.42 29.36 6.12
C ARG A 304 -17.00 28.23 5.20
N ILE A 305 -16.40 28.55 4.05
CA ILE A 305 -15.85 27.54 3.14
C ILE A 305 -14.65 28.10 2.36
N HIS A 306 -13.57 27.34 2.33
CA HIS A 306 -12.33 27.72 1.65
C HIS A 306 -11.83 26.56 0.79
N ALA A 307 -11.50 26.82 -0.47
CA ALA A 307 -10.83 25.83 -1.32
C ALA A 307 -9.33 25.77 -0.93
N VAL A 308 -8.91 24.63 -0.41
CA VAL A 308 -7.52 24.33 -0.10
C VAL A 308 -6.74 23.94 -1.37
N SER A 309 -7.41 23.15 -2.23
CA SER A 309 -6.88 22.73 -3.53
C SER A 309 -8.03 22.52 -4.51
N LYS A 310 -8.08 23.28 -5.57
CA LYS A 310 -9.08 23.12 -6.62
C LYS A 310 -8.67 22.02 -7.59
N ALA A 311 -9.62 21.17 -7.91
CA ALA A 311 -9.47 20.19 -8.98
C ALA A 311 -9.81 20.84 -10.33
N ASP A 312 -9.21 20.33 -11.40
CA ASP A 312 -9.57 20.72 -12.76
C ASP A 312 -11.04 20.45 -13.04
N ALA A 313 -11.66 21.30 -13.84
CA ALA A 313 -13.08 21.15 -14.19
C ALA A 313 -13.36 19.90 -15.04
N MET A 314 -12.39 19.45 -15.81
CA MET A 314 -12.45 18.21 -16.59
C MET A 314 -11.53 17.15 -15.96
N LEU A 315 -12.14 16.12 -15.40
CA LEU A 315 -11.44 14.94 -14.87
C LEU A 315 -11.37 13.87 -15.97
N PRO A 316 -10.37 12.98 -15.93
CA PRO A 316 -10.29 11.84 -16.84
C PRO A 316 -11.55 10.96 -16.82
N PHE A 317 -12.15 10.82 -15.66
CA PHE A 317 -13.44 10.20 -15.40
C PHE A 317 -14.02 10.71 -14.06
N LEU A 318 -15.29 10.51 -13.84
CA LEU A 318 -15.91 10.84 -12.57
C LEU A 318 -15.69 9.70 -11.56
N VAL A 319 -15.37 10.05 -10.32
CA VAL A 319 -15.23 9.07 -9.22
C VAL A 319 -16.52 8.30 -8.99
N GLU A 320 -17.67 8.95 -9.23
CA GLU A 320 -18.98 8.31 -9.18
C GLU A 320 -19.11 7.18 -10.21
N ASP A 321 -18.65 7.40 -11.45
CA ASP A 321 -18.69 6.38 -12.50
C ASP A 321 -17.70 5.23 -12.20
N ALA A 322 -16.55 5.53 -11.56
CA ALA A 322 -15.62 4.52 -11.10
C ALA A 322 -16.16 3.68 -9.94
N ALA A 323 -17.14 4.16 -9.20
CA ALA A 323 -17.76 3.47 -8.07
C ALA A 323 -18.95 2.58 -8.45
N ARG A 324 -19.40 2.61 -9.72
CA ARG A 324 -20.54 1.81 -10.17
C ARG A 324 -20.18 0.34 -10.34
N SER A 325 -21.10 -0.53 -9.98
CA SER A 325 -21.01 -1.95 -10.31
C SER A 325 -21.23 -2.20 -11.81
N GLU A 326 -20.72 -3.32 -12.34
CA GLU A 326 -20.98 -3.72 -13.74
C GLU A 326 -22.47 -3.88 -13.99
N LYS A 327 -23.23 -4.38 -13.00
CA LYS A 327 -24.68 -4.53 -13.08
C LYS A 327 -25.39 -3.19 -13.27
N GLU A 328 -25.02 -2.16 -12.48
CA GLU A 328 -25.59 -0.81 -12.64
C GLU A 328 -25.29 -0.21 -14.01
N VAL A 329 -24.06 -0.43 -14.51
CA VAL A 329 -23.66 0.01 -15.85
C VAL A 329 -24.50 -0.70 -16.93
N GLU A 330 -24.68 -2.03 -16.83
CA GLU A 330 -25.47 -2.81 -17.78
C GLU A 330 -26.95 -2.42 -17.76
N GLU A 331 -27.55 -2.31 -16.59
CA GLU A 331 -28.96 -1.88 -16.42
C GLU A 331 -29.19 -0.47 -16.99
N SER A 332 -28.21 0.43 -16.88
CA SER A 332 -28.29 1.79 -17.39
C SER A 332 -28.32 1.89 -18.92
N GLN A 333 -27.81 0.88 -19.65
CA GLN A 333 -27.70 0.91 -21.11
C GLN A 333 -29.06 1.05 -21.80
N ASN A 334 -30.14 0.65 -21.11
CA ASN A 334 -31.51 0.75 -21.61
C ASN A 334 -32.24 2.05 -21.17
N THR A 335 -31.51 3.02 -20.60
CA THR A 335 -32.03 4.32 -20.15
C THR A 335 -31.64 5.45 -21.09
N ASP A 336 -32.30 6.61 -20.97
CA ASP A 336 -32.00 7.82 -21.76
C ASP A 336 -30.56 8.36 -21.49
N ARG A 337 -29.92 7.92 -20.41
CA ARG A 337 -28.59 8.37 -20.00
C ARG A 337 -27.77 7.19 -19.49
N PRO A 338 -27.21 6.38 -20.41
CA PRO A 338 -26.37 5.25 -20.01
C PRO A 338 -25.11 5.72 -19.29
N PHE A 339 -24.73 4.97 -18.26
CA PHE A 339 -23.47 5.20 -17.57
C PHE A 339 -22.28 4.73 -18.40
N PRO A 340 -21.16 5.46 -18.37
CA PRO A 340 -19.95 5.03 -19.06
C PRO A 340 -19.34 3.80 -18.37
N ARG A 341 -18.95 2.79 -19.16
CA ARG A 341 -18.14 1.69 -18.68
C ARG A 341 -16.67 2.12 -18.71
N LEU A 342 -16.02 2.19 -17.55
CA LEU A 342 -14.62 2.56 -17.43
C LEU A 342 -13.72 1.34 -17.60
N GLY A 343 -12.90 1.34 -18.67
CA GLY A 343 -11.93 0.29 -18.91
C GLY A 343 -10.80 0.25 -17.85
N GLN A 344 -10.23 -0.95 -17.64
CA GLN A 344 -9.17 -1.15 -16.64
C GLN A 344 -7.96 -0.26 -16.89
N GLU A 345 -7.51 -0.11 -18.16
CA GLU A 345 -6.34 0.70 -18.50
C GLU A 345 -6.52 2.17 -18.09
N LEU A 346 -7.67 2.77 -18.41
CA LEU A 346 -7.98 4.16 -18.02
C LEU A 346 -7.97 4.32 -16.49
N ARG A 347 -8.50 3.35 -15.75
CA ARG A 347 -8.48 3.33 -14.28
C ARG A 347 -7.06 3.24 -13.73
N LEU A 348 -6.22 2.41 -14.33
CA LEU A 348 -4.82 2.23 -13.93
C LEU A 348 -3.93 3.42 -14.32
N ASP A 349 -4.18 4.07 -15.47
CA ASP A 349 -3.47 5.29 -15.89
C ASP A 349 -3.73 6.47 -14.94
N HIS A 350 -4.90 6.48 -14.31
CA HIS A 350 -5.30 7.49 -13.32
C HIS A 350 -5.58 6.86 -11.95
N ARG A 351 -4.73 5.93 -11.53
CA ARG A 351 -4.97 5.08 -10.35
C ARG A 351 -5.22 5.88 -9.08
N TRP A 352 -4.54 7.03 -8.88
CA TRP A 352 -4.80 7.92 -7.74
C TRP A 352 -6.22 8.49 -7.70
N LEU A 353 -6.90 8.60 -8.85
CA LEU A 353 -8.29 9.02 -8.95
C LEU A 353 -9.22 7.81 -8.76
N ASP A 354 -8.90 6.66 -9.37
CA ASP A 354 -9.62 5.40 -9.24
C ASP A 354 -9.67 4.92 -7.78
N LEU A 355 -8.58 5.07 -7.03
CA LEU A 355 -8.53 4.75 -5.60
C LEU A 355 -9.37 5.68 -4.70
N ARG A 356 -10.01 6.71 -5.26
CA ARG A 356 -11.03 7.50 -4.53
C ARG A 356 -12.41 6.87 -4.58
N ALA A 357 -12.66 5.92 -5.49
CA ALA A 357 -13.87 5.11 -5.47
C ALA A 357 -13.93 4.29 -4.18
N PRO A 358 -15.09 4.25 -3.48
CA PRO A 358 -15.18 3.63 -2.15
C PRO A 358 -14.68 2.19 -2.10
N ALA A 359 -15.15 1.33 -3.01
CA ALA A 359 -14.75 -0.08 -3.03
C ALA A 359 -13.25 -0.26 -3.31
N ASN A 360 -12.67 0.51 -4.25
CA ASN A 360 -11.24 0.41 -4.56
C ASN A 360 -10.35 0.89 -3.40
N ASN A 361 -10.80 1.92 -2.66
CA ASN A 361 -10.12 2.34 -1.44
C ASN A 361 -10.22 1.26 -0.34
N ALA A 362 -11.39 0.66 -0.18
CA ALA A 362 -11.62 -0.40 0.79
C ALA A 362 -10.77 -1.64 0.48
N ILE A 363 -10.57 -2.03 -0.79
CA ILE A 363 -9.66 -3.12 -1.19
C ILE A 363 -8.23 -2.87 -0.65
N MET A 364 -7.70 -1.65 -0.76
CA MET A 364 -6.36 -1.33 -0.22
C MET A 364 -6.31 -1.40 1.32
N ARG A 365 -7.43 -1.11 2.00
CA ARG A 365 -7.53 -1.28 3.46
C ARG A 365 -7.58 -2.75 3.84
N ILE A 366 -8.27 -3.58 3.09
CA ILE A 366 -8.26 -5.04 3.28
C ILE A 366 -6.86 -5.61 3.02
N GLN A 367 -6.14 -5.14 2.00
CA GLN A 367 -4.74 -5.54 1.78
C GLN A 367 -3.87 -5.22 3.00
N SER A 368 -4.00 -4.02 3.55
CA SER A 368 -3.30 -3.63 4.79
C SER A 368 -3.72 -4.49 5.99
N ALA A 369 -5.01 -4.81 6.09
CA ALA A 369 -5.56 -5.67 7.15
C ALA A 369 -4.99 -7.10 7.08
N VAL A 370 -4.88 -7.68 5.88
CA VAL A 370 -4.24 -9.01 5.70
C VAL A 370 -2.81 -9.00 6.22
N CYS A 371 -2.00 -7.96 5.89
CA CYS A 371 -0.64 -7.83 6.41
C CYS A 371 -0.60 -7.70 7.95
N GLN A 372 -1.52 -6.95 8.53
CA GLN A 372 -1.62 -6.79 9.98
C GLN A 372 -1.96 -8.14 10.65
N LEU A 373 -2.99 -8.82 10.17
CA LEU A 373 -3.48 -10.09 10.73
C LEU A 373 -2.47 -11.23 10.55
N PHE A 374 -1.73 -11.23 9.44
CA PHE A 374 -0.60 -12.12 9.21
C PHE A 374 0.46 -11.96 10.31
N ARG A 375 0.87 -10.72 10.60
CA ARG A 375 1.81 -10.41 11.68
C ARG A 375 1.26 -10.82 13.04
N GLU A 376 0.02 -10.46 13.35
CA GLU A 376 -0.62 -10.80 14.63
C GLU A 376 -0.55 -12.31 14.88
N SER A 377 -1.00 -13.11 13.92
CA SER A 377 -1.02 -14.57 14.04
C SER A 377 0.37 -15.19 14.19
N LEU A 378 1.36 -14.71 13.43
CA LEU A 378 2.71 -15.28 13.49
C LEU A 378 3.48 -14.85 14.74
N TYR A 379 3.33 -13.62 15.21
CA TYR A 379 3.93 -13.19 16.49
C TYR A 379 3.35 -14.00 17.66
N GLU A 380 2.05 -14.28 17.68
CA GLU A 380 1.43 -15.15 18.67
C GLU A 380 1.99 -16.57 18.64
N GLN A 381 2.44 -17.04 17.49
CA GLN A 381 3.05 -18.36 17.28
C GLN A 381 4.58 -18.36 17.45
N GLY A 382 5.18 -17.25 17.93
CA GLY A 382 6.59 -17.15 18.27
C GLY A 382 7.53 -16.89 17.10
N PHE A 383 7.01 -16.42 15.95
CA PHE A 383 7.82 -16.05 14.80
C PHE A 383 8.50 -14.69 14.98
N VAL A 384 9.65 -14.51 14.36
CA VAL A 384 10.43 -13.27 14.28
C VAL A 384 10.32 -12.69 12.87
N GLU A 385 9.93 -11.41 12.75
CA GLU A 385 9.94 -10.72 11.45
C GLU A 385 11.37 -10.39 11.04
N ILE A 386 11.77 -10.81 9.85
CA ILE A 386 13.09 -10.56 9.26
C ILE A 386 12.97 -9.73 8.00
N HIS A 387 14.09 -9.12 7.58
CA HIS A 387 14.17 -8.32 6.35
C HIS A 387 15.38 -8.75 5.54
N THR A 388 15.15 -9.43 4.43
CA THR A 388 16.20 -9.98 3.58
C THR A 388 16.59 -9.04 2.44
N PRO A 389 17.81 -9.15 1.89
CA PRO A 389 18.21 -8.36 0.73
C PRO A 389 17.33 -8.62 -0.48
N LYS A 390 17.04 -7.56 -1.25
CA LYS A 390 16.32 -7.64 -2.53
C LYS A 390 17.22 -7.42 -3.74
N LEU A 391 18.48 -7.03 -3.53
CA LEU A 391 19.56 -7.12 -4.50
C LEU A 391 20.38 -8.36 -4.14
N ILE A 392 20.42 -9.34 -5.02
CA ILE A 392 21.05 -10.64 -4.80
C ILE A 392 22.01 -10.99 -5.94
N ALA A 393 23.02 -11.85 -5.66
CA ALA A 393 24.10 -12.15 -6.60
C ALA A 393 23.71 -13.15 -7.71
N GLY A 394 22.51 -13.70 -7.72
CA GLY A 394 22.05 -14.70 -8.70
C GLY A 394 20.60 -15.10 -8.48
N GLU A 395 20.09 -15.96 -9.33
CA GLU A 395 18.73 -16.49 -9.23
C GLU A 395 18.54 -17.31 -7.95
N SER A 396 17.42 -17.11 -7.27
CA SER A 396 17.04 -17.89 -6.08
C SER A 396 16.03 -19.00 -6.39
N GLU A 397 15.37 -18.92 -7.53
CA GLU A 397 14.35 -19.88 -7.97
C GLU A 397 14.55 -20.23 -9.44
N SER A 398 14.51 -21.52 -9.75
CA SER A 398 14.48 -22.00 -11.14
C SER A 398 13.11 -21.79 -11.76
N GLY A 399 13.07 -21.34 -13.03
CA GLY A 399 11.83 -21.27 -13.82
C GLY A 399 11.21 -19.89 -14.00
N ALA A 400 11.49 -18.91 -13.15
CA ALA A 400 11.07 -17.52 -13.36
C ALA A 400 12.26 -16.66 -13.79
N GLY A 401 12.10 -15.81 -14.81
CA GLY A 401 13.13 -14.85 -15.20
C GLY A 401 13.41 -13.81 -14.12
N VAL A 402 14.64 -13.28 -14.11
CA VAL A 402 15.09 -12.24 -13.17
C VAL A 402 15.26 -10.89 -13.85
N PHE A 403 14.98 -9.81 -13.12
CA PHE A 403 15.42 -8.48 -13.52
C PHE A 403 16.86 -8.25 -13.08
N THR A 404 17.78 -8.07 -14.03
CA THR A 404 19.18 -7.83 -13.77
C THR A 404 19.52 -6.34 -13.69
N THR A 405 20.54 -5.98 -12.90
CA THR A 405 21.06 -4.62 -12.78
C THR A 405 22.59 -4.62 -12.64
N ASP A 406 23.24 -3.51 -13.03
CA ASP A 406 24.65 -3.31 -12.72
C ASP A 406 24.82 -3.02 -11.22
N TYR A 407 25.75 -3.71 -10.59
CA TYR A 407 26.10 -3.56 -9.19
C TYR A 407 27.60 -3.37 -9.03
N PHE A 408 28.08 -2.11 -9.12
CA PHE A 408 29.48 -1.75 -8.98
C PHE A 408 30.44 -2.56 -9.88
N GLY A 409 30.03 -2.80 -11.14
CA GLY A 409 30.81 -3.54 -12.13
C GLY A 409 30.63 -5.06 -12.08
N THR A 410 29.72 -5.56 -11.27
CA THR A 410 29.21 -6.95 -11.28
C THR A 410 27.72 -6.94 -11.61
N THR A 411 27.16 -8.11 -11.93
CA THR A 411 25.71 -8.22 -12.17
C THR A 411 25.03 -8.66 -10.89
N ALA A 412 23.98 -7.91 -10.48
CA ALA A 412 23.02 -8.34 -9.47
C ALA A 412 21.65 -8.53 -10.12
N CYS A 413 20.73 -9.19 -9.41
CA CYS A 413 19.34 -9.30 -9.81
C CYS A 413 18.41 -8.91 -8.66
N LEU A 414 17.17 -8.58 -9.01
CA LEU A 414 16.10 -8.38 -8.04
C LEU A 414 15.58 -9.75 -7.57
N ALA A 415 15.36 -9.88 -6.26
CA ALA A 415 15.00 -11.15 -5.63
C ALA A 415 13.62 -11.65 -6.08
N GLN A 416 13.55 -12.90 -6.52
CA GLN A 416 12.33 -13.62 -6.87
C GLN A 416 11.52 -14.06 -5.63
N SER A 417 12.21 -14.20 -4.49
CA SER A 417 11.66 -14.50 -3.16
C SER A 417 12.76 -14.33 -2.11
N PRO A 418 12.47 -14.35 -0.81
CA PRO A 418 13.46 -14.41 0.27
C PRO A 418 13.96 -15.84 0.54
N GLN A 419 13.68 -16.82 -0.33
CA GLN A 419 13.79 -18.25 -0.05
C GLN A 419 15.12 -18.68 0.55
N LEU A 420 16.25 -18.32 -0.08
CA LEU A 420 17.57 -18.73 0.42
C LEU A 420 17.87 -18.11 1.78
N TYR A 421 17.54 -16.84 1.97
CA TYR A 421 17.83 -16.11 3.20
C TYR A 421 16.96 -16.54 4.38
N LYS A 422 15.67 -16.86 4.18
CA LYS A 422 14.82 -17.34 5.27
C LYS A 422 15.26 -18.70 5.79
N GLN A 423 15.80 -19.59 4.92
CA GLN A 423 16.41 -20.85 5.33
C GLN A 423 17.77 -20.63 6.02
N MET A 424 18.61 -19.70 5.54
CA MET A 424 19.85 -19.29 6.22
C MET A 424 19.57 -18.67 7.60
N ALA A 425 18.42 -18.01 7.79
CA ALA A 425 17.99 -17.51 9.09
C ALA A 425 17.70 -18.66 10.07
N ILE A 426 17.13 -19.77 9.61
CA ILE A 426 16.96 -20.97 10.43
C ILE A 426 18.34 -21.51 10.88
N SER A 427 19.35 -21.49 10.01
CA SER A 427 20.73 -21.88 10.36
C SER A 427 21.38 -20.99 11.42
N SER A 428 20.80 -19.82 11.70
CA SER A 428 21.29 -18.87 12.72
C SER A 428 20.52 -18.95 14.05
N ASP A 429 19.88 -20.08 14.33
CA ASP A 429 19.04 -20.34 15.52
C ASP A 429 17.81 -19.43 15.64
N LEU A 430 17.36 -18.82 14.55
CA LEU A 430 16.05 -18.20 14.45
C LEU A 430 15.05 -19.28 14.02
N GLU A 431 14.52 -20.01 14.96
CA GLU A 431 13.71 -21.22 14.72
C GLU A 431 12.42 -20.97 13.93
N ARG A 432 11.89 -19.75 13.97
CA ARG A 432 10.63 -19.33 13.30
C ARG A 432 10.77 -17.92 12.77
N VAL A 433 10.75 -17.75 11.46
CA VAL A 433 10.92 -16.44 10.82
C VAL A 433 9.83 -16.18 9.81
N PHE A 434 9.50 -14.90 9.61
CA PHE A 434 8.65 -14.46 8.51
C PHE A 434 9.09 -13.11 7.94
N GLU A 435 8.71 -12.85 6.71
CA GLU A 435 8.95 -11.56 6.04
C GLU A 435 7.71 -11.12 5.26
N ILE A 436 7.42 -9.81 5.28
CA ILE A 436 6.55 -9.15 4.32
C ILE A 436 7.43 -8.25 3.47
N GLY A 437 7.61 -8.60 2.21
CA GLY A 437 8.56 -7.88 1.36
C GLY A 437 8.25 -7.96 -0.13
N PRO A 438 8.83 -7.05 -0.94
CA PRO A 438 8.66 -7.07 -2.39
C PRO A 438 9.33 -8.29 -3.03
N VAL A 439 8.66 -8.81 -4.05
CA VAL A 439 9.08 -9.93 -4.89
C VAL A 439 9.03 -9.50 -6.35
N PHE A 440 10.03 -9.90 -7.14
CA PHE A 440 10.21 -9.52 -8.53
C PHE A 440 10.34 -10.74 -9.42
N ARG A 441 9.48 -10.88 -10.43
CA ARG A 441 9.54 -11.96 -11.41
C ARG A 441 9.45 -11.40 -12.81
N ALA A 442 10.50 -11.57 -13.62
CA ALA A 442 10.56 -11.07 -14.99
C ALA A 442 9.82 -12.02 -15.96
N GLU A 443 8.60 -12.37 -15.61
CA GLU A 443 7.73 -13.21 -16.41
C GLU A 443 7.00 -12.38 -17.46
N ASN A 444 7.15 -12.74 -18.74
CA ASN A 444 6.39 -12.13 -19.84
C ASN A 444 4.97 -12.71 -19.92
N SER A 445 4.22 -12.61 -18.83
CA SER A 445 2.87 -13.15 -18.70
C SER A 445 1.88 -12.02 -18.31
N HIS A 446 0.96 -11.71 -19.23
CA HIS A 446 -0.08 -10.69 -19.03
C HIS A 446 -1.45 -11.33 -18.78
N THR A 447 -1.56 -12.14 -17.74
CA THR A 447 -2.83 -12.77 -17.34
C THR A 447 -3.49 -11.99 -16.20
N ARG A 448 -4.70 -12.38 -15.83
CA ARG A 448 -5.45 -11.81 -14.72
C ARG A 448 -4.84 -12.07 -13.33
N ARG A 449 -3.89 -13.02 -13.21
CA ARG A 449 -3.31 -13.49 -11.94
C ARG A 449 -1.79 -13.24 -11.78
N HIS A 450 -1.13 -12.62 -12.80
CA HIS A 450 0.31 -12.38 -12.79
C HIS A 450 0.67 -10.89 -12.72
N LEU A 451 1.66 -10.60 -11.90
CA LEU A 451 2.34 -9.31 -11.77
C LEU A 451 3.86 -9.54 -11.78
N CYS A 452 4.62 -8.60 -12.32
CA CYS A 452 6.09 -8.64 -12.28
C CYS A 452 6.68 -8.18 -10.93
N GLU A 453 5.94 -7.39 -10.18
CA GLU A 453 6.27 -6.94 -8.82
C GLU A 453 5.03 -7.10 -7.94
N PHE A 454 5.18 -7.80 -6.83
CA PHE A 454 4.11 -8.03 -5.87
C PHE A 454 4.69 -8.16 -4.44
N THR A 455 3.83 -8.26 -3.45
CA THR A 455 4.24 -8.43 -2.05
C THR A 455 4.19 -9.90 -1.66
N GLY A 456 5.32 -10.46 -1.26
CA GLY A 456 5.41 -11.79 -0.66
C GLY A 456 5.09 -11.72 0.83
N LEU A 457 4.33 -12.70 1.31
CA LEU A 457 4.14 -13.05 2.71
C LEU A 457 4.83 -14.40 2.90
N ASP A 458 6.03 -14.38 3.41
CA ASP A 458 6.90 -15.54 3.51
C ASP A 458 7.06 -15.97 4.95
N LEU A 459 7.12 -17.27 5.20
CA LEU A 459 7.48 -17.84 6.49
C LEU A 459 8.37 -19.06 6.34
N GLU A 460 9.17 -19.35 7.38
CA GLU A 460 9.98 -20.54 7.49
C GLU A 460 10.09 -20.94 8.96
N MET A 461 10.06 -22.24 9.28
CA MET A 461 10.16 -22.72 10.66
C MET A 461 10.89 -24.06 10.76
N ALA A 462 11.63 -24.24 11.85
CA ALA A 462 12.14 -25.54 12.23
C ALA A 462 10.97 -26.49 12.55
N ILE A 463 11.07 -27.72 12.11
CA ILE A 463 10.10 -28.79 12.38
C ILE A 463 10.78 -29.91 13.18
N HIS A 464 10.02 -30.66 13.97
CA HIS A 464 10.53 -31.75 14.78
C HIS A 464 10.43 -33.10 14.08
N GLU A 465 9.29 -33.42 13.50
CA GLU A 465 9.03 -34.75 12.94
C GLU A 465 8.50 -34.71 11.52
N HIS A 466 7.58 -33.77 11.20
CA HIS A 466 6.86 -33.78 9.94
C HIS A 466 6.49 -32.37 9.45
N TYR A 467 6.51 -32.14 8.13
CA TYR A 467 6.15 -30.85 7.54
C TYR A 467 4.67 -30.45 7.75
N MET A 468 3.81 -31.39 8.17
CA MET A 468 2.44 -31.07 8.57
C MET A 468 2.38 -30.06 9.71
N GLU A 469 3.41 -30.00 10.58
CA GLU A 469 3.54 -28.97 11.62
C GLU A 469 3.46 -27.56 11.01
N THR A 470 4.03 -27.36 9.82
CA THR A 470 3.98 -26.08 9.12
C THR A 470 2.60 -25.84 8.48
N LEU A 471 1.97 -26.87 7.91
CA LEU A 471 0.61 -26.74 7.36
C LEU A 471 -0.39 -26.31 8.43
N GLU A 472 -0.30 -26.89 9.63
CA GLU A 472 -1.15 -26.52 10.79
C GLU A 472 -0.94 -25.03 11.17
N VAL A 473 0.30 -24.57 11.21
CA VAL A 473 0.65 -23.16 11.47
C VAL A 473 0.04 -22.25 10.42
N VAL A 474 0.20 -22.58 9.13
CA VAL A 474 -0.32 -21.77 8.03
C VAL A 474 -1.83 -21.80 7.96
N HIS A 475 -2.47 -22.96 8.21
CA HIS A 475 -3.92 -23.06 8.32
C HIS A 475 -4.48 -22.16 9.42
N LYS A 476 -3.91 -22.25 10.63
CA LYS A 476 -4.28 -21.40 11.76
C LYS A 476 -4.12 -19.92 11.45
N MET A 477 -3.06 -19.55 10.74
CA MET A 477 -2.82 -18.17 10.30
C MET A 477 -3.90 -17.70 9.31
N PHE A 478 -4.25 -18.49 8.28
CA PHE A 478 -5.31 -18.12 7.34
C PHE A 478 -6.69 -18.07 8.00
N LYS A 479 -7.01 -19.03 8.88
CA LYS A 479 -8.24 -19.01 9.68
C LYS A 479 -8.34 -17.70 10.49
N HIS A 480 -7.26 -17.33 11.19
CA HIS A 480 -7.18 -16.06 11.92
C HIS A 480 -7.43 -14.84 10.99
N ILE A 481 -6.86 -14.83 9.80
CA ILE A 481 -7.08 -13.76 8.82
C ILE A 481 -8.56 -13.70 8.40
N PHE A 482 -9.15 -14.81 7.98
CA PHE A 482 -10.52 -14.84 7.46
C PHE A 482 -11.56 -14.45 8.52
N GLU A 483 -11.46 -14.99 9.74
CA GLU A 483 -12.35 -14.64 10.86
C GLU A 483 -12.26 -13.15 11.24
N ASN A 484 -11.05 -12.60 11.27
CA ASN A 484 -10.85 -11.21 11.68
C ASN A 484 -11.20 -10.23 10.57
N LEU A 485 -11.09 -10.57 9.29
CA LEU A 485 -11.57 -9.74 8.19
C LEU A 485 -13.09 -9.57 8.29
N GLU A 486 -13.86 -10.62 8.48
CA GLU A 486 -15.33 -10.56 8.57
C GLU A 486 -15.82 -9.84 9.84
N THR A 487 -15.06 -9.83 10.90
CA THR A 487 -15.45 -9.20 12.18
C THR A 487 -14.93 -7.79 12.35
N ARG A 488 -13.63 -7.54 12.14
CA ARG A 488 -12.96 -6.27 12.42
C ARG A 488 -13.02 -5.30 11.24
N TYR A 489 -13.15 -5.81 10.00
CA TYR A 489 -13.14 -5.02 8.75
C TYR A 489 -14.47 -5.14 7.98
N LYS A 490 -15.54 -5.45 8.71
CA LYS A 490 -16.89 -5.62 8.15
C LYS A 490 -17.33 -4.44 7.30
N ARG A 491 -17.03 -3.22 7.72
CA ARG A 491 -17.40 -1.99 7.00
C ARG A 491 -16.73 -1.91 5.62
N GLU A 492 -15.45 -2.22 5.54
CA GLU A 492 -14.69 -2.24 4.29
C GLU A 492 -15.25 -3.33 3.35
N LEU A 493 -15.56 -4.51 3.87
CA LEU A 493 -16.16 -5.61 3.10
C LEU A 493 -17.56 -5.23 2.59
N GLU A 494 -18.40 -4.60 3.41
CA GLU A 494 -19.72 -4.09 2.99
C GLU A 494 -19.59 -3.09 1.86
N VAL A 495 -18.65 -2.14 1.94
CA VAL A 495 -18.37 -1.17 0.87
C VAL A 495 -17.91 -1.86 -0.41
N ILE A 496 -17.06 -2.89 -0.34
CA ILE A 496 -16.61 -3.65 -1.51
C ILE A 496 -17.82 -4.37 -2.16
N ARG A 497 -18.68 -4.98 -1.35
CA ARG A 497 -19.88 -5.71 -1.79
C ARG A 497 -20.93 -4.81 -2.48
N THR A 498 -20.85 -3.49 -2.35
CA THR A 498 -21.70 -2.59 -3.13
C THR A 498 -21.35 -2.54 -4.61
N GLN A 499 -20.12 -2.85 -4.98
CA GLN A 499 -19.60 -2.73 -6.35
C GLN A 499 -19.20 -4.07 -6.96
N TYR A 500 -18.70 -5.01 -6.15
CA TYR A 500 -18.20 -6.32 -6.57
C TYR A 500 -18.99 -7.44 -5.92
N ASP A 501 -19.22 -8.54 -6.65
CA ASP A 501 -19.82 -9.76 -6.10
C ASP A 501 -18.78 -10.47 -5.21
N SER A 502 -18.69 -10.04 -3.96
CA SER A 502 -17.75 -10.55 -2.97
C SER A 502 -18.49 -11.36 -1.91
N GLU A 503 -18.59 -12.68 -2.10
CA GLU A 503 -19.11 -13.58 -1.09
C GLU A 503 -18.01 -13.97 -0.08
N PRO A 504 -18.35 -14.25 1.19
CA PRO A 504 -17.40 -14.78 2.15
C PRO A 504 -16.76 -16.09 1.67
N VAL A 505 -15.48 -16.30 1.98
CA VAL A 505 -14.79 -17.57 1.73
C VAL A 505 -15.27 -18.60 2.74
N ALA A 506 -15.74 -19.75 2.27
CA ALA A 506 -16.05 -20.89 3.13
C ALA A 506 -14.75 -21.62 3.50
N PHE A 507 -14.55 -21.91 4.78
CA PHE A 507 -13.39 -22.65 5.28
C PHE A 507 -13.80 -23.56 6.44
N THR A 508 -12.98 -24.56 6.73
CA THR A 508 -13.19 -25.55 7.81
C THR A 508 -12.35 -25.23 9.03
N ASP A 509 -12.77 -25.71 10.20
CA ASP A 509 -12.00 -25.55 11.44
C ASP A 509 -10.67 -26.31 11.39
N GLU A 510 -10.68 -27.50 10.82
CA GLU A 510 -9.51 -28.34 10.59
C GLU A 510 -9.01 -28.21 9.17
N PRO A 511 -7.71 -28.39 8.89
CA PRO A 511 -7.16 -28.34 7.54
C PRO A 511 -7.82 -29.36 6.61
N CYS A 512 -8.31 -28.91 5.45
CA CYS A 512 -8.73 -29.80 4.37
C CYS A 512 -7.50 -30.08 3.48
N VAL A 513 -6.87 -31.24 3.66
CA VAL A 513 -5.67 -31.67 2.92
C VAL A 513 -6.02 -32.80 1.98
N LEU A 514 -5.70 -32.63 0.68
CA LEU A 514 -5.77 -33.69 -0.32
C LEU A 514 -4.34 -34.10 -0.70
N HIS A 515 -4.15 -35.39 -0.94
CA HIS A 515 -2.90 -35.87 -1.53
C HIS A 515 -2.96 -35.85 -3.06
N TRP A 516 -1.81 -35.62 -3.72
CA TRP A 516 -1.74 -35.54 -5.17
C TRP A 516 -2.44 -36.70 -5.89
N PRO A 517 -2.24 -37.99 -5.55
CA PRO A 517 -2.93 -39.08 -6.22
C PRO A 517 -4.47 -38.97 -6.13
N GLU A 518 -5.00 -38.55 -4.95
CA GLU A 518 -6.44 -38.34 -4.76
C GLU A 518 -6.98 -37.21 -5.64
N ALA A 519 -6.23 -36.10 -5.75
CA ALA A 519 -6.60 -34.99 -6.63
C ALA A 519 -6.64 -35.43 -8.10
N MET A 520 -5.71 -36.31 -8.55
CA MET A 520 -5.71 -36.86 -9.90
C MET A 520 -6.92 -37.76 -10.16
N GLU A 521 -7.39 -38.51 -9.16
CA GLU A 521 -8.62 -39.28 -9.24
C GLU A 521 -9.84 -38.37 -9.40
N ILE A 522 -9.97 -37.34 -8.55
CA ILE A 522 -11.05 -36.34 -8.63
C ILE A 522 -11.08 -35.67 -10.01
N LEU A 523 -9.92 -35.22 -10.52
CA LEU A 523 -9.86 -34.60 -11.85
C LEU A 523 -10.22 -35.55 -12.99
N THR A 524 -9.87 -36.84 -12.85
CA THR A 524 -10.29 -37.88 -13.81
C THR A 524 -11.81 -38.07 -13.78
N GLU A 525 -12.43 -38.06 -12.59
CA GLU A 525 -13.89 -38.12 -12.42
C GLU A 525 -14.59 -36.89 -13.02
N GLU A 526 -13.98 -35.70 -12.93
CA GLU A 526 -14.47 -34.47 -13.56
C GLU A 526 -14.20 -34.41 -15.09
N GLY A 527 -13.59 -35.46 -15.67
CA GLY A 527 -13.45 -35.63 -17.12
C GLY A 527 -12.14 -35.13 -17.72
N PHE A 528 -11.12 -34.85 -16.92
CA PHE A 528 -9.80 -34.47 -17.41
C PHE A 528 -8.94 -35.72 -17.72
N ASP A 529 -8.23 -35.67 -18.84
CA ASP A 529 -7.17 -36.64 -19.13
C ASP A 529 -5.89 -36.20 -18.42
N MET A 530 -5.51 -36.94 -17.38
CA MET A 530 -4.36 -36.59 -16.52
C MET A 530 -3.03 -37.20 -17.02
N GLY A 531 -3.02 -37.93 -18.13
CA GLY A 531 -1.80 -38.49 -18.71
C GLY A 531 -1.02 -39.37 -17.74
N ASP A 532 0.28 -39.02 -17.52
CA ASP A 532 1.16 -39.72 -16.58
C ASP A 532 0.93 -39.31 -15.09
N ARG A 533 0.05 -38.34 -14.84
CA ARG A 533 -0.31 -37.81 -13.53
C ARG A 533 0.86 -37.14 -12.74
N LEU A 534 1.96 -36.83 -13.43
CA LEU A 534 3.16 -36.21 -12.83
C LEU A 534 3.46 -34.79 -13.36
N GLY A 535 2.62 -34.26 -14.25
CA GLY A 535 2.73 -32.88 -14.74
C GLY A 535 2.04 -31.87 -13.82
N ASP A 536 2.36 -30.58 -13.96
CA ASP A 536 1.73 -29.51 -13.21
C ASP A 536 0.25 -29.28 -13.59
N LEU A 537 -0.55 -28.76 -12.67
CA LEU A 537 -1.95 -28.45 -12.91
C LEU A 537 -2.11 -27.22 -13.80
N THR A 538 -2.96 -27.33 -14.82
CA THR A 538 -3.42 -26.16 -15.56
C THR A 538 -4.43 -25.37 -14.75
N GLY A 539 -4.58 -24.08 -15.04
CA GLY A 539 -5.58 -23.25 -14.35
C GLY A 539 -7.04 -23.74 -14.50
N ALA A 540 -7.36 -24.50 -15.56
CA ALA A 540 -8.67 -25.13 -15.71
C ALA A 540 -8.83 -26.32 -14.75
N GLN A 541 -7.80 -27.12 -14.56
CA GLN A 541 -7.76 -28.23 -13.61
C GLN A 541 -7.80 -27.73 -12.17
N GLU A 542 -7.06 -26.67 -11.83
CA GLU A 542 -7.13 -26.01 -10.52
C GLU A 542 -8.57 -25.58 -10.18
N LEU A 543 -9.25 -24.90 -11.11
CA LEU A 543 -10.64 -24.46 -10.92
C LEU A 543 -11.63 -25.62 -10.76
N ALA A 544 -11.48 -26.69 -11.57
CA ALA A 544 -12.31 -27.88 -11.49
C ALA A 544 -12.10 -28.61 -10.16
N LEU A 545 -10.84 -28.80 -9.74
CA LEU A 545 -10.50 -29.39 -8.44
C LEU A 545 -11.12 -28.56 -7.29
N GLY A 546 -11.01 -27.24 -7.32
CA GLY A 546 -11.61 -26.37 -6.30
C GLY A 546 -13.13 -26.47 -6.25
N ALA A 547 -13.81 -26.59 -7.40
CA ALA A 547 -15.25 -26.78 -7.46
C ALA A 547 -15.66 -28.16 -6.90
N ALA A 548 -14.92 -29.20 -7.20
CA ALA A 548 -15.14 -30.56 -6.69
C ALA A 548 -14.92 -30.61 -5.15
N VAL A 549 -13.85 -29.98 -4.65
CA VAL A 549 -13.56 -29.86 -3.22
C VAL A 549 -14.67 -29.10 -2.50
N LYS A 550 -15.12 -27.97 -3.03
CA LYS A 550 -16.24 -27.21 -2.45
C LYS A 550 -17.51 -28.05 -2.37
N LYS A 551 -17.81 -28.82 -3.41
CA LYS A 551 -18.97 -29.71 -3.47
C LYS A 551 -18.85 -30.86 -2.47
N LYS A 552 -17.66 -31.46 -2.32
CA LYS A 552 -17.42 -32.66 -1.47
C LYS A 552 -17.23 -32.30 -0.01
N TYR A 553 -16.51 -31.22 0.28
CA TYR A 553 -16.06 -30.86 1.65
C TYR A 553 -16.63 -29.53 2.17
N GLY A 554 -17.35 -28.76 1.34
CA GLY A 554 -17.99 -27.51 1.76
C GLY A 554 -17.04 -26.33 1.99
N THR A 555 -15.80 -26.42 1.51
CA THR A 555 -14.76 -25.40 1.71
C THR A 555 -14.27 -24.80 0.39
N ASP A 556 -14.01 -23.50 0.40
CA ASP A 556 -13.28 -22.78 -0.68
C ASP A 556 -11.76 -22.80 -0.47
N PHE A 557 -11.32 -23.09 0.77
CA PHE A 557 -9.92 -23.11 1.19
C PHE A 557 -9.46 -24.54 1.47
N PHE A 558 -8.46 -25.02 0.72
CA PHE A 558 -7.92 -26.37 0.87
C PHE A 558 -6.42 -26.41 0.51
N MET A 559 -5.78 -27.49 0.87
CA MET A 559 -4.38 -27.80 0.65
C MET A 559 -4.25 -29.03 -0.25
N LEU A 560 -3.30 -29.00 -1.16
CA LEU A 560 -2.89 -30.13 -1.96
C LEU A 560 -1.42 -30.41 -1.68
N ASP A 561 -1.06 -31.62 -1.29
CA ASP A 561 0.32 -31.98 -0.98
C ASP A 561 0.84 -33.15 -1.85
N LYS A 562 2.09 -33.56 -1.59
CA LYS A 562 2.76 -34.64 -2.33
C LYS A 562 2.87 -34.36 -3.83
N TYR A 563 3.24 -33.14 -4.19
CA TYR A 563 3.48 -32.78 -5.60
C TYR A 563 4.63 -33.60 -6.22
N PRO A 564 4.58 -33.84 -7.54
CA PRO A 564 5.71 -34.46 -8.25
C PRO A 564 7.03 -33.71 -8.07
N SER A 565 8.12 -34.45 -7.83
CA SER A 565 9.45 -33.87 -7.52
C SER A 565 10.03 -33.05 -8.67
N ASP A 566 9.75 -33.42 -9.92
CA ASP A 566 10.30 -32.77 -11.11
C ASP A 566 9.84 -31.34 -11.29
N ILE A 567 8.60 -31.02 -10.87
CA ILE A 567 8.02 -29.68 -11.00
C ILE A 567 8.35 -28.78 -9.81
N ARG A 568 9.04 -29.27 -8.76
CA ARG A 568 9.36 -28.48 -7.58
C ARG A 568 10.80 -27.93 -7.61
N PRO A 569 11.04 -26.82 -6.92
CA PRO A 569 12.38 -26.22 -6.82
C PRO A 569 13.42 -27.17 -6.19
N PHE A 570 14.69 -26.93 -6.48
CA PHE A 570 15.83 -27.77 -6.07
C PHE A 570 15.97 -27.94 -4.54
N TYR A 571 15.46 -27.00 -3.78
CA TYR A 571 15.53 -27.01 -2.31
C TYR A 571 14.40 -27.82 -1.65
N THR A 572 13.53 -28.47 -2.43
CA THR A 572 12.42 -29.27 -1.90
C THR A 572 12.89 -30.66 -1.51
N MET A 573 12.47 -31.15 -0.33
CA MET A 573 12.78 -32.50 0.14
C MET A 573 11.96 -33.52 -0.62
N PRO A 574 12.59 -34.53 -1.28
CA PRO A 574 11.85 -35.67 -1.87
C PRO A 574 11.11 -36.48 -0.80
N ASP A 575 10.01 -37.13 -1.19
CA ASP A 575 9.33 -38.06 -0.31
C ASP A 575 10.19 -39.29 -0.03
N PRO A 576 10.37 -39.71 1.24
CA PRO A 576 11.23 -40.81 1.59
C PRO A 576 10.69 -42.18 1.16
N THR A 577 9.44 -42.29 0.79
CA THR A 577 8.76 -43.54 0.40
C THR A 577 8.60 -43.69 -1.11
N ASP A 578 8.50 -42.56 -1.83
CA ASP A 578 8.35 -42.54 -3.31
C ASP A 578 8.99 -41.25 -3.85
N ASP A 579 10.19 -41.32 -4.40
CA ASP A 579 10.97 -40.20 -4.87
C ASP A 579 10.37 -39.46 -6.10
N ARG A 580 9.35 -40.02 -6.72
CA ARG A 580 8.56 -39.32 -7.74
C ARG A 580 7.77 -38.14 -7.16
N TYR A 581 7.50 -38.17 -5.87
CA TYR A 581 6.80 -37.13 -5.12
C TYR A 581 7.75 -36.41 -4.17
N SER A 582 7.28 -35.31 -3.65
CA SER A 582 8.03 -34.47 -2.70
C SER A 582 7.17 -34.08 -1.49
N ASN A 583 7.82 -33.73 -0.39
CA ASN A 583 7.18 -33.19 0.80
C ASN A 583 6.87 -31.69 0.58
N SER A 584 6.02 -31.42 -0.42
CA SER A 584 5.60 -30.08 -0.81
C SER A 584 4.08 -29.96 -0.86
N TYR A 585 3.61 -28.75 -0.78
CA TYR A 585 2.19 -28.45 -0.74
C TYR A 585 1.88 -27.07 -1.36
N ASP A 586 0.69 -26.94 -1.92
CA ASP A 586 0.11 -25.65 -2.30
C ASP A 586 -1.24 -25.48 -1.61
N MET A 587 -1.62 -24.22 -1.40
CA MET A 587 -2.92 -23.87 -0.81
C MET A 587 -3.73 -23.05 -1.79
N PHE A 588 -5.03 -23.30 -1.77
CA PHE A 588 -5.96 -22.78 -2.75
C PHE A 588 -7.10 -22.01 -2.10
N ILE A 589 -7.48 -20.89 -2.71
CA ILE A 589 -8.77 -20.23 -2.47
C ILE A 589 -9.56 -20.25 -3.76
N ARG A 590 -10.81 -20.74 -3.71
CA ARG A 590 -11.70 -20.80 -4.88
C ARG A 590 -11.06 -21.48 -6.10
N GLY A 591 -10.28 -22.53 -5.85
CA GLY A 591 -9.60 -23.30 -6.91
C GLY A 591 -8.46 -22.56 -7.58
N GLN A 592 -7.81 -21.61 -6.93
CA GLN A 592 -6.60 -20.95 -7.42
C GLN A 592 -5.56 -20.91 -6.32
N GLU A 593 -4.32 -21.22 -6.66
CA GLU A 593 -3.18 -21.23 -5.76
C GLU A 593 -2.91 -19.83 -5.19
N ILE A 594 -2.74 -19.77 -3.86
CA ILE A 594 -2.35 -18.58 -3.11
C ILE A 594 -1.00 -18.71 -2.40
N CYS A 595 -0.58 -19.93 -2.17
CA CYS A 595 0.58 -20.27 -1.35
C CYS A 595 1.25 -21.51 -1.89
N SER A 596 2.57 -21.50 -1.94
CA SER A 596 3.39 -22.69 -2.23
C SER A 596 4.40 -22.91 -1.12
N GLY A 597 4.57 -24.15 -0.65
CA GLY A 597 5.44 -24.50 0.44
C GLY A 597 6.02 -25.90 0.34
N ALA A 598 7.02 -26.18 1.19
CA ALA A 598 7.65 -27.49 1.25
C ALA A 598 8.47 -27.68 2.54
N GLN A 599 8.69 -28.93 2.91
CA GLN A 599 9.87 -29.30 3.68
C GLN A 599 11.11 -29.03 2.85
N ARG A 600 12.13 -28.43 3.48
CA ARG A 600 13.36 -28.07 2.76
C ARG A 600 14.39 -29.18 2.87
N CYS A 601 15.15 -29.33 1.80
CA CYS A 601 16.34 -30.18 1.82
C CYS A 601 17.42 -29.44 2.64
N HIS A 602 17.74 -29.98 3.82
CA HIS A 602 18.72 -29.41 4.76
C HIS A 602 20.05 -30.17 4.78
N ASP A 603 20.14 -31.26 4.01
CA ASP A 603 21.37 -32.02 3.81
C ASP A 603 22.19 -31.38 2.65
N PRO A 604 23.41 -30.85 2.90
CA PRO A 604 24.19 -30.16 1.89
C PRO A 604 24.63 -31.03 0.72
N GLU A 605 24.85 -32.34 0.92
CA GLU A 605 25.20 -33.27 -0.13
C GLU A 605 24.00 -33.59 -1.02
N LEU A 606 22.83 -33.79 -0.42
CA LEU A 606 21.59 -34.07 -1.16
C LEU A 606 21.17 -32.85 -1.98
N VAL A 607 21.19 -31.65 -1.42
CA VAL A 607 20.80 -30.42 -2.16
C VAL A 607 21.76 -30.15 -3.31
N THR A 608 23.06 -30.38 -3.11
CA THR A 608 24.07 -30.27 -4.18
C THR A 608 23.77 -31.23 -5.33
N LYS A 609 23.46 -32.47 -5.02
CA LYS A 609 23.13 -33.52 -6.02
C LYS A 609 21.83 -33.12 -6.78
N ILE A 610 20.83 -32.58 -6.11
CA ILE A 610 19.57 -32.13 -6.77
C ILE A 610 19.87 -30.96 -7.73
N ILE A 611 20.68 -29.98 -7.31
CA ILE A 611 21.11 -28.85 -8.16
C ILE A 611 21.83 -29.35 -9.42
N GLU A 612 22.77 -30.26 -9.27
CA GLU A 612 23.51 -30.89 -10.39
C GLU A 612 22.58 -31.65 -11.33
N THR A 613 21.63 -32.45 -10.77
CA THR A 613 20.66 -33.23 -11.56
C THR A 613 19.71 -32.32 -12.36
N LYS A 614 19.30 -31.18 -11.77
CA LYS A 614 18.46 -30.19 -12.45
C LYS A 614 19.26 -29.28 -13.40
N GLY A 615 20.59 -29.42 -13.49
CA GLY A 615 21.46 -28.64 -14.38
C GLY A 615 21.53 -27.15 -14.02
N ILE A 616 21.35 -26.80 -12.73
CA ILE A 616 21.38 -25.41 -12.25
C ILE A 616 22.83 -24.98 -12.05
N GLU A 617 23.19 -23.81 -12.56
CA GLU A 617 24.55 -23.26 -12.43
C GLU A 617 24.84 -22.87 -10.97
N MET A 618 25.97 -23.38 -10.44
CA MET A 618 26.40 -23.15 -9.06
C MET A 618 27.09 -21.79 -8.90
N GLY A 619 26.29 -20.71 -8.86
CA GLY A 619 26.77 -19.36 -8.57
C GLY A 619 27.21 -19.18 -7.10
N ASP A 620 27.83 -18.04 -6.78
CA ASP A 620 28.35 -17.77 -5.43
C ASP A 620 27.25 -17.66 -4.37
N GLY A 621 26.05 -17.23 -4.75
CA GLY A 621 24.87 -17.21 -3.87
C GLY A 621 24.47 -18.60 -3.41
N LEU A 622 24.38 -19.57 -4.35
CA LEU A 622 24.06 -20.96 -4.04
C LEU A 622 25.17 -21.67 -3.24
N LYS A 623 26.43 -21.38 -3.53
CA LYS A 623 27.57 -21.92 -2.74
C LYS A 623 27.48 -21.48 -1.28
N THR A 624 27.20 -20.18 -1.04
CA THR A 624 27.08 -19.63 0.31
C THR A 624 25.86 -20.22 1.03
N TYR A 625 24.73 -20.40 0.32
CA TYR A 625 23.54 -21.04 0.84
C TYR A 625 23.82 -22.49 1.29
N ILE A 626 24.44 -23.31 0.46
CA ILE A 626 24.82 -24.70 0.80
C ILE A 626 25.81 -24.74 1.98
N GLU A 627 26.80 -23.82 1.99
CA GLU A 627 27.78 -23.72 3.07
C GLU A 627 27.11 -23.44 4.42
N SER A 628 26.03 -22.68 4.47
CA SER A 628 25.30 -22.43 5.72
C SER A 628 24.78 -23.72 6.37
N PHE A 629 24.46 -24.74 5.59
CA PHE A 629 23.96 -26.02 6.09
C PHE A 629 25.06 -26.93 6.63
N ARG A 630 26.29 -26.76 6.16
CA ARG A 630 27.47 -27.55 6.65
C ARG A 630 27.81 -27.29 8.11
N HIS A 631 27.29 -26.19 8.69
CA HIS A 631 27.49 -25.86 10.10
C HIS A 631 26.38 -26.44 11.02
N GLY A 632 25.47 -27.23 10.46
CA GLY A 632 24.33 -27.80 11.14
C GLY A 632 23.11 -26.88 11.06
N VAL A 633 22.00 -27.44 10.64
CA VAL A 633 20.70 -26.75 10.57
C VAL A 633 19.60 -27.73 10.92
N SER A 634 18.60 -27.26 11.66
CA SER A 634 17.41 -28.03 11.97
C SER A 634 16.61 -28.39 10.72
N PRO A 635 15.98 -29.56 10.63
CA PRO A 635 14.94 -29.81 9.66
C PRO A 635 13.93 -28.65 9.68
N HIS A 636 13.54 -28.15 8.52
CA HIS A 636 12.68 -26.96 8.42
C HIS A 636 11.77 -27.02 7.22
N ALA A 637 10.67 -26.29 7.32
CA ALA A 637 9.67 -26.17 6.28
C ALA A 637 9.10 -24.74 6.28
N GLY A 638 8.55 -24.32 5.17
CA GLY A 638 8.00 -22.99 5.05
C GLY A 638 7.14 -22.78 3.82
N ALA A 639 6.62 -21.57 3.68
CA ALA A 639 5.69 -21.19 2.64
C ALA A 639 6.02 -19.80 2.07
N GLY A 640 5.66 -19.60 0.81
CA GLY A 640 5.61 -18.30 0.13
C GLY A 640 4.18 -18.02 -0.34
N ILE A 641 3.66 -16.86 -0.02
CA ILE A 641 2.27 -16.48 -0.24
C ILE A 641 2.24 -15.15 -0.99
N GLY A 642 1.44 -15.03 -2.06
CA GLY A 642 1.24 -13.76 -2.76
C GLY A 642 0.14 -12.92 -2.12
N LEU A 643 0.47 -11.77 -1.51
CA LEU A 643 -0.50 -10.90 -0.84
C LEU A 643 -1.64 -10.48 -1.77
N GLU A 644 -1.32 -9.96 -2.95
CA GLU A 644 -2.30 -9.49 -3.93
C GLU A 644 -3.20 -10.65 -4.40
N ARG A 645 -2.63 -11.88 -4.49
CA ARG A 645 -3.37 -13.08 -4.88
C ARG A 645 -4.36 -13.49 -3.79
N VAL A 646 -3.96 -13.47 -2.52
CA VAL A 646 -4.85 -13.71 -1.38
C VAL A 646 -6.00 -12.70 -1.38
N VAL A 647 -5.70 -11.40 -1.49
CA VAL A 647 -6.72 -10.34 -1.44
C VAL A 647 -7.70 -10.45 -2.60
N PHE A 648 -7.19 -10.63 -3.84
CA PHE A 648 -8.06 -10.68 -5.01
C PHE A 648 -8.98 -11.90 -4.99
N LEU A 649 -8.49 -13.07 -4.53
CA LEU A 649 -9.28 -14.29 -4.45
C LEU A 649 -10.24 -14.30 -3.25
N TYR A 650 -9.79 -13.80 -2.08
CA TYR A 650 -10.65 -13.65 -0.92
C TYR A 650 -11.87 -12.77 -1.24
N LEU A 651 -11.65 -11.65 -1.95
CA LEU A 651 -12.70 -10.72 -2.34
C LEU A 651 -13.46 -11.14 -3.61
N GLY A 652 -13.10 -12.23 -4.27
CA GLY A 652 -13.76 -12.69 -5.49
C GLY A 652 -13.60 -11.72 -6.67
N LEU A 653 -12.53 -10.94 -6.73
CA LEU A 653 -12.27 -10.00 -7.81
C LEU A 653 -11.88 -10.77 -9.10
N ASP A 654 -12.08 -10.15 -10.24
CA ASP A 654 -11.77 -10.73 -11.55
C ASP A 654 -10.30 -10.59 -11.98
N ASN A 655 -9.55 -9.66 -11.35
CA ASN A 655 -8.18 -9.33 -11.76
C ASN A 655 -7.31 -8.90 -10.56
N VAL A 656 -6.12 -9.48 -10.44
CA VAL A 656 -5.14 -9.19 -9.38
C VAL A 656 -4.70 -7.72 -9.35
N ARG A 657 -4.74 -7.01 -10.49
CA ARG A 657 -4.40 -5.58 -10.58
C ARG A 657 -5.32 -4.69 -9.74
N LYS A 658 -6.55 -5.15 -9.44
CA LYS A 658 -7.46 -4.46 -8.53
C LYS A 658 -6.99 -4.49 -7.08
N ALA A 659 -6.25 -5.56 -6.71
CA ALA A 659 -5.66 -5.74 -5.38
C ALA A 659 -4.26 -5.13 -5.24
N SER A 660 -3.65 -4.63 -6.31
CA SER A 660 -2.37 -3.89 -6.26
C SER A 660 -2.63 -2.38 -6.31
N MET A 661 -1.87 -1.62 -5.51
CA MET A 661 -2.01 -0.15 -5.49
C MET A 661 -1.55 0.46 -6.82
N PHE A 662 -0.36 0.09 -7.28
CA PHE A 662 0.22 0.50 -8.56
C PHE A 662 0.86 -0.73 -9.22
N PRO A 663 0.09 -1.53 -9.98
CA PRO A 663 0.55 -2.80 -10.51
C PRO A 663 1.69 -2.64 -11.52
N ARG A 664 2.62 -3.61 -11.51
CA ARG A 664 3.68 -3.77 -12.52
C ARG A 664 3.47 -5.07 -13.28
N ASP A 665 3.46 -4.97 -14.58
CA ASP A 665 3.34 -6.09 -15.50
C ASP A 665 4.12 -5.81 -16.80
N PRO A 666 4.24 -6.75 -17.75
CA PRO A 666 5.01 -6.53 -18.98
C PRO A 666 4.62 -5.29 -19.79
N ASN A 667 3.39 -4.80 -19.65
CA ASN A 667 2.87 -3.64 -20.38
C ASN A 667 2.82 -2.37 -19.53
N ARG A 668 3.05 -2.45 -18.20
CA ARG A 668 2.87 -1.33 -17.29
C ARG A 668 4.01 -1.17 -16.30
N CYS A 669 4.70 -0.04 -16.42
CA CYS A 669 5.73 0.42 -15.47
C CYS A 669 5.39 1.80 -14.85
N THR A 670 4.33 2.45 -15.31
CA THR A 670 3.82 3.76 -14.83
C THR A 670 2.30 3.77 -14.75
N PRO A 671 1.70 4.58 -13.90
CA PRO A 671 2.19 5.15 -12.65
C PRO A 671 2.55 4.14 -11.65
#